data_e04d47d18cb9d37f25665abdb094e61f
#
_entry.id   e04d47d18cb9d37f25665abdb094e61f
#
_cell.length_a   1.000
_cell.length_b   1.000
_cell.length_c   1.000
_cell.angle_alpha   90.00
_cell.angle_beta   90.00
_cell.angle_gamma   90.00
#
_symmetry.space_group_name_H-M   'P 1'
#
loop_
_entity.id
_entity.type
_entity.pdbx_description
1 polymer ?
#
loop_
_entity_poly.entity_id
_entity_poly.type
_entity_poly.pdbx_seq_one_letter_code
_entity_poly.pdbx_strand_id
1 'polypeptide(L)'
;MASTASSYLSRHAQISKSTWRTNPPKLNHHHNQKPLKNLHFLFGSSLLKLSLSSSSPFPLTLKPPPSPAPPPVLDTFRDNVAELENLDTAMTFHIENSTNTSNPRIFFQDPPPWIASLFLKGIFNGGEAVRVESREIERRRYNLLRRRQIRAETEAWERTAEEYREIEREMRERKLAPNLPHVKALFLGWFEPLRDAIEREQKIEGGKRKTAFAPNIDSLPADKMALIVMHKMMEMVMVANQDGCVLLVQAAVRIAMAVEHEVRISCFLEKTKKSKRMKIVADNEEALSKEKEVLRKNINGLIRKRKLSKAQRLLVKGEFKPWSRVTQAKLGSRLIELLTETAYVQPPLDHPVDDAPDIRPAFRHRFKSIAKTTVQRFVKNYGVIECDPLLLTGLDKTAKHMPIPYVPMLIPPRKWKGYDRGGHLFLPSYIMRTHGSRKQRDAIKTIPGKQMQKVFEALDMLGNTKWRVNKRVLSVVESLWAGGGNVAGLVDRKDVTVPEKPTSEDLKEIQEWKWSARKAKKINMERHSLRCDIELKLSVARKLKDEEGFYYPHNLDFRGRAYPMHSHLNHLSSDLCRGVLEFAEGRPLGKSGLRWLKIHLANLYACGVEKFSYDGRLAFVENHIHDIFDSANNPINGNRWWLGAEDPFQCLAACINLSEALNSSSPHTVISHLPIHQDGSCNGLQHYAALGRDSLEAAAVNLVAGEKPADVYSEIARRVHDMMLRDSNKDPASNPNALLAKILIDQVDRKLVKQTVMTSVYGVTYVGAREQIMRRLHEKGLIPDDRQIFNASCYAAKVTLASLGEIFQAARAVMNWLGDCAKVITSQNEPVRWTTPLGLPVVQPYYRSERHLVRTSLQVLALQREGTSVDVRKQKSAFPPNFVHSLDGSHMMMTAIACRDAGLRFAGVHDSFWTHACDVDQMNQILREKFVELYSMPVLENLLESFQTSYPGLAFPALPKRGDFDLEEVLKSPYFFN
;
A
#
# COMPACT_ATOMS: atom_id res chain seq x y z
N MET A 1 -3.04 6.86 -16.70
CA MET A 1 -2.44 5.67 -16.08
C MET A 1 -1.33 5.93 -15.06
N ALA A 2 -0.66 7.08 -15.06
CA ALA A 2 0.32 7.45 -14.01
C ALA A 2 -0.26 7.67 -12.60
N SER A 3 -1.59 7.56 -12.42
CA SER A 3 -2.26 7.89 -11.14
C SER A 3 -2.37 6.74 -10.13
N THR A 4 -2.15 5.49 -10.53
CA THR A 4 -2.35 4.33 -9.66
C THR A 4 -1.12 3.99 -8.80
N ALA A 5 0.09 4.24 -9.27
CA ALA A 5 1.31 4.06 -8.48
C ALA A 5 1.44 5.11 -7.36
N SER A 6 1.00 6.35 -7.61
CA SER A 6 0.94 7.42 -6.61
C SER A 6 -0.03 7.14 -5.47
N SER A 7 -1.06 6.30 -5.69
CA SER A 7 -2.04 5.97 -4.66
C SER A 7 -1.52 4.98 -3.61
N TYR A 8 -0.54 4.14 -3.94
CA TYR A 8 0.03 3.16 -3.00
C TYR A 8 1.00 3.80 -2.01
N LEU A 9 1.88 4.67 -2.48
CA LEU A 9 2.77 5.47 -1.60
C LEU A 9 1.98 6.52 -0.82
N SER A 10 0.91 7.09 -1.41
CA SER A 10 0.04 8.03 -0.70
C SER A 10 -0.83 7.37 0.36
N ARG A 11 -1.17 6.08 0.27
CA ARG A 11 -1.95 5.40 1.32
C ARG A 11 -1.14 5.05 2.57
N HIS A 12 0.14 4.69 2.44
CA HIS A 12 1.02 4.62 3.62
C HIS A 12 1.35 6.01 4.17
N ALA A 13 1.43 7.03 3.31
CA ALA A 13 1.54 8.43 3.73
C ALA A 13 0.20 9.03 4.18
N GLN A 14 -0.95 8.54 3.69
CA GLN A 14 -2.30 9.00 4.11
C GLN A 14 -2.73 8.43 5.45
N ILE A 15 -2.25 7.27 5.88
CA ILE A 15 -2.45 6.81 7.27
C ILE A 15 -1.75 7.77 8.25
N SER A 16 -0.69 8.44 7.84
CA SER A 16 -0.06 9.52 8.62
C SER A 16 -0.67 10.92 8.38
N LYS A 17 -1.33 11.17 7.23
CA LYS A 17 -1.95 12.47 6.90
C LYS A 17 -3.43 12.57 7.31
N SER A 18 -4.17 11.47 7.46
CA SER A 18 -5.58 11.50 7.86
C SER A 18 -5.81 11.89 9.33
N THR A 19 -4.75 12.14 10.10
CA THR A 19 -4.84 12.64 11.48
C THR A 19 -5.01 14.16 11.61
N TRP A 20 -5.15 14.93 10.49
CA TRP A 20 -5.12 16.38 10.52
C TRP A 20 -6.28 17.08 9.81
N ARG A 21 -7.48 16.55 9.83
CA ARG A 21 -8.67 17.32 9.40
C ARG A 21 -9.83 17.14 10.38
N THR A 22 -9.86 17.98 11.39
CA THR A 22 -11.10 18.40 12.04
C THR A 22 -11.40 19.80 11.56
N ASN A 23 -12.62 20.01 11.07
CA ASN A 23 -13.14 21.31 10.66
C ASN A 23 -12.98 22.35 11.78
N PRO A 24 -12.51 23.57 11.46
CA PRO A 24 -12.61 24.68 12.38
C PRO A 24 -14.00 25.35 12.26
N PRO A 25 -14.59 25.81 13.33
CA PRO A 25 -15.64 26.82 13.26
C PRO A 25 -15.02 28.16 12.82
N LYS A 26 -15.81 28.94 12.09
CA LYS A 26 -15.47 30.30 11.60
C LYS A 26 -14.98 31.17 12.75
N LEU A 27 -13.84 31.82 12.58
CA LEU A 27 -13.59 33.23 12.88
C LEU A 27 -12.10 33.60 12.74
N ASN A 28 -11.89 34.60 11.92
CA ASN A 28 -10.81 35.58 11.76
C ASN A 28 -9.43 35.44 12.44
N HIS A 29 -8.42 35.68 11.58
CA HIS A 29 -7.12 36.34 11.76
C HIS A 29 -5.99 35.72 12.58
N HIS A 30 -4.90 35.53 11.82
CA HIS A 30 -3.48 35.60 12.19
C HIS A 30 -2.89 34.60 13.18
N HIS A 31 -1.90 33.94 12.65
CA HIS A 31 -0.63 33.49 13.22
C HIS A 31 -0.35 31.99 13.28
N ASN A 32 0.63 31.66 12.44
CA ASN A 32 1.71 30.71 12.68
C ASN A 32 1.35 29.34 13.26
N GLN A 33 1.08 28.40 12.39
CA GLN A 33 1.26 27.00 12.74
C GLN A 33 2.49 26.42 12.00
N LYS A 34 3.56 26.20 12.74
CA LYS A 34 4.67 25.36 12.28
C LYS A 34 4.27 23.89 12.38
N PRO A 35 4.42 23.09 11.33
CA PRO A 35 4.11 21.67 11.38
C PRO A 35 5.17 20.88 12.16
N LEU A 36 4.69 19.89 12.89
CA LEU A 36 5.51 18.90 13.61
C LEU A 36 6.35 18.07 12.62
N LYS A 37 7.65 18.37 12.60
CA LYS A 37 8.66 17.72 11.75
C LYS A 37 9.32 16.55 12.46
N ASN A 38 8.71 15.49 12.90
CA ASN A 38 9.53 14.46 13.55
C ASN A 38 9.01 13.02 13.44
N LEU A 39 8.09 12.71 12.51
CA LEU A 39 7.72 11.30 12.29
C LEU A 39 8.27 10.70 10.98
N HIS A 40 8.80 11.53 10.07
CA HIS A 40 9.38 11.07 8.80
C HIS A 40 10.89 10.79 8.85
N PHE A 41 11.57 11.11 9.95
CA PHE A 41 13.03 10.97 10.05
C PHE A 41 13.50 9.54 10.37
N LEU A 42 12.60 8.63 10.75
CA LEU A 42 13.01 7.29 11.19
C LEU A 42 13.18 6.26 10.06
N PHE A 43 12.65 6.51 8.89
CA PHE A 43 12.79 5.60 7.75
C PHE A 43 13.87 5.97 6.74
N GLY A 44 14.43 7.16 6.82
CA GLY A 44 15.37 7.69 5.82
C GLY A 44 16.85 7.71 6.21
N SER A 45 17.20 7.55 7.49
CA SER A 45 18.57 7.77 7.95
C SER A 45 19.46 6.53 8.05
N SER A 46 18.89 5.34 8.00
CA SER A 46 19.67 4.09 8.10
C SER A 46 20.34 3.66 6.79
N LEU A 47 19.80 4.06 5.65
CA LEU A 47 20.32 3.71 4.32
C LEU A 47 21.53 4.57 3.86
N LEU A 48 21.81 5.70 4.51
CA LEU A 48 22.84 6.65 4.08
C LEU A 48 24.24 6.43 4.69
N LYS A 49 24.43 5.45 5.58
CA LYS A 49 25.73 5.20 6.22
C LYS A 49 26.63 4.20 5.49
N LEU A 50 26.18 3.60 4.40
CA LEU A 50 26.93 2.55 3.70
C LEU A 50 27.76 3.01 2.47
N SER A 51 27.85 4.30 2.17
CA SER A 51 28.52 4.75 0.95
C SER A 51 29.66 5.75 1.08
N LEU A 52 30.18 6.07 2.25
CA LEU A 52 31.33 6.98 2.37
C LEU A 52 32.27 6.56 3.51
N SER A 53 33.18 5.63 3.26
CA SER A 53 34.54 5.64 3.85
C SER A 53 35.48 4.76 3.03
N SER A 54 36.19 5.36 2.10
CA SER A 54 37.43 4.85 1.54
C SER A 54 38.60 5.53 2.26
N SER A 55 39.37 4.77 3.02
CA SER A 55 40.83 4.85 3.12
C SER A 55 41.37 4.04 4.31
N SER A 56 41.84 2.89 4.00
CA SER A 56 43.05 2.11 4.40
C SER A 56 43.79 2.35 5.75
N PRO A 57 44.79 1.50 6.11
CA PRO A 57 44.64 0.18 6.70
C PRO A 57 45.42 0.07 8.04
N PHE A 58 45.04 -0.85 8.94
CA PHE A 58 46.01 -1.67 9.73
C PHE A 58 45.26 -2.76 10.51
N PRO A 59 45.86 -3.94 10.72
CA PRO A 59 45.19 -5.14 11.16
C PRO A 59 45.29 -5.31 12.70
N LEU A 60 44.15 -5.63 13.32
CA LEU A 60 44.15 -6.24 14.65
C LEU A 60 43.15 -7.40 14.64
N THR A 61 43.73 -8.59 14.69
CA THR A 61 43.04 -9.85 14.92
C THR A 61 42.40 -9.88 16.30
N LEU A 62 41.06 -9.83 16.38
CA LEU A 62 40.31 -10.20 17.55
C LEU A 62 39.33 -11.29 17.13
N LYS A 63 39.43 -12.46 17.82
CA LYS A 63 38.49 -13.58 17.69
C LYS A 63 37.05 -13.08 17.99
N PRO A 64 36.04 -13.47 17.21
CA PRO A 64 34.66 -13.14 17.51
C PRO A 64 34.18 -13.91 18.74
N PRO A 65 33.36 -13.32 19.63
CA PRO A 65 32.72 -14.05 20.71
C PRO A 65 31.69 -15.04 20.11
N PRO A 66 31.37 -16.14 20.80
CA PRO A 66 30.42 -17.13 20.32
C PRO A 66 29.03 -16.49 20.13
N SER A 67 28.41 -16.75 18.98
CA SER A 67 27.06 -16.31 18.64
C SER A 67 26.06 -16.84 19.68
N PRO A 68 25.13 -16.02 20.18
CA PRO A 68 24.04 -16.51 21.02
C PRO A 68 23.13 -17.45 20.17
N ALA A 69 22.66 -18.51 20.82
CA ALA A 69 21.75 -19.48 20.20
C ALA A 69 20.49 -18.81 19.61
N PRO A 70 20.00 -19.27 18.45
CA PRO A 70 18.82 -18.70 17.81
C PRO A 70 17.54 -18.95 18.64
N PRO A 71 16.59 -18.03 18.60
CA PRO A 71 15.34 -18.17 19.35
C PRO A 71 14.41 -19.24 18.74
N PRO A 72 13.52 -19.86 19.54
CA PRO A 72 12.78 -21.08 19.18
C PRO A 72 11.85 -20.99 17.97
N VAL A 73 11.46 -19.79 17.52
CA VAL A 73 10.64 -19.63 16.29
C VAL A 73 11.48 -19.74 15.00
N LEU A 74 12.77 -19.47 15.08
CA LEU A 74 13.70 -19.71 13.97
C LEU A 74 14.03 -21.21 13.85
N ASP A 75 14.03 -21.94 14.93
CA ASP A 75 14.33 -23.38 14.92
C ASP A 75 13.22 -24.19 14.22
N THR A 76 11.94 -23.86 14.42
CA THR A 76 10.83 -24.50 13.68
C THR A 76 10.87 -24.21 12.17
N PHE A 77 11.38 -23.04 11.78
CA PHE A 77 11.58 -22.75 10.35
C PHE A 77 12.85 -23.39 9.79
N ARG A 78 13.91 -23.55 10.60
CA ARG A 78 15.13 -24.27 10.21
C ARG A 78 14.89 -25.76 10.11
N ASP A 79 14.12 -26.34 11.01
CA ASP A 79 13.76 -27.75 10.97
C ASP A 79 12.97 -28.10 9.70
N ASN A 80 12.05 -27.24 9.26
CA ASN A 80 11.35 -27.41 7.99
C ASN A 80 12.26 -27.28 6.76
N VAL A 81 13.30 -26.46 6.82
CA VAL A 81 14.30 -26.35 5.74
C VAL A 81 15.23 -27.58 5.76
N ALA A 82 15.64 -28.03 6.95
CA ALA A 82 16.47 -29.22 7.11
C ALA A 82 15.74 -30.51 6.71
N GLU A 83 14.43 -30.64 7.03
CA GLU A 83 13.60 -31.76 6.55
C GLU A 83 13.45 -31.78 5.02
N LEU A 84 13.32 -30.61 4.40
CA LEU A 84 13.24 -30.47 2.95
C LEU A 84 14.60 -30.77 2.28
N GLU A 85 15.71 -30.41 2.90
CA GLU A 85 17.05 -30.76 2.41
C GLU A 85 17.39 -32.25 2.63
N ASN A 86 16.97 -32.84 3.75
CA ASN A 86 17.19 -34.25 4.03
C ASN A 86 16.37 -35.19 3.13
N LEU A 87 15.14 -34.81 2.74
CA LEU A 87 14.33 -35.57 1.79
C LEU A 87 14.98 -35.60 0.39
N ASP A 88 15.57 -34.51 -0.06
CA ASP A 88 16.28 -34.46 -1.33
C ASP A 88 17.62 -35.21 -1.30
N THR A 89 18.33 -35.20 -0.15
CA THR A 89 19.59 -35.96 0.03
C THR A 89 19.38 -37.44 0.09
N ALA A 90 18.31 -37.90 0.75
CA ALA A 90 17.95 -39.33 0.79
C ALA A 90 17.61 -39.91 -0.60
N MET A 91 16.97 -39.11 -1.48
CA MET A 91 16.72 -39.51 -2.86
C MET A 91 17.98 -39.50 -3.76
N THR A 92 19.00 -38.68 -3.41
CA THR A 92 20.25 -38.62 -4.19
C THR A 92 21.20 -39.77 -3.86
N PHE A 93 21.21 -40.22 -2.60
CA PHE A 93 22.08 -41.33 -2.16
C PHE A 93 21.68 -42.72 -2.75
N HIS A 94 20.42 -42.94 -3.14
CA HIS A 94 19.99 -44.17 -3.75
C HIS A 94 20.37 -44.34 -5.25
N ILE A 95 20.84 -43.26 -5.90
CA ILE A 95 21.24 -43.28 -7.32
C ILE A 95 22.74 -43.44 -7.50
N GLU A 96 23.57 -43.07 -6.54
CA GLU A 96 25.05 -43.16 -6.64
C GLU A 96 25.61 -44.58 -6.40
N ASN A 97 24.86 -45.47 -5.83
CA ASN A 97 25.35 -46.84 -5.52
C ASN A 97 25.17 -47.88 -6.63
N SER A 98 24.74 -47.50 -7.84
CA SER A 98 24.52 -48.43 -8.96
C SER A 98 25.46 -48.25 -10.17
N THR A 99 26.53 -47.48 -10.07
CA THR A 99 27.50 -47.30 -11.16
C THR A 99 28.93 -47.56 -10.71
N ASN A 100 29.23 -48.81 -10.42
CA ASN A 100 30.63 -49.29 -10.44
C ASN A 100 30.64 -50.70 -10.99
N THR A 101 30.86 -50.85 -12.28
CA THR A 101 31.59 -52.01 -12.84
C THR A 101 32.29 -51.61 -14.14
N SER A 102 33.54 -51.95 -14.13
CA SER A 102 34.64 -51.82 -15.06
C SER A 102 34.36 -52.25 -16.50
N ASN A 103 34.98 -51.53 -17.46
CA ASN A 103 35.18 -51.88 -18.86
C ASN A 103 36.00 -53.16 -19.05
N PRO A 104 35.70 -53.93 -20.11
CA PRO A 104 36.76 -54.35 -21.03
C PRO A 104 36.43 -54.15 -22.50
N ARG A 105 37.44 -53.77 -23.30
CA ARG A 105 37.47 -53.71 -24.76
C ARG A 105 37.31 -55.08 -25.35
N ILE A 106 36.44 -55.26 -26.35
CA ILE A 106 36.46 -56.46 -27.28
C ILE A 106 36.25 -55.98 -28.74
N PHE A 107 36.98 -56.63 -29.63
CA PHE A 107 37.12 -56.44 -31.05
C PHE A 107 35.87 -56.80 -31.86
N PHE A 108 35.68 -56.11 -32.99
CA PHE A 108 34.57 -56.35 -33.96
C PHE A 108 34.84 -57.59 -34.80
N GLN A 109 33.81 -58.47 -34.91
CA GLN A 109 33.51 -59.36 -36.04
C GLN A 109 32.03 -59.23 -36.38
N ASP A 110 31.69 -59.32 -37.65
CA ASP A 110 30.35 -59.06 -38.21
C ASP A 110 29.20 -59.78 -37.49
N PRO A 111 28.08 -59.11 -37.24
CA PRO A 111 26.98 -59.72 -36.45
C PRO A 111 26.03 -60.58 -37.32
N PRO A 112 25.50 -61.69 -36.78
CA PRO A 112 24.48 -62.49 -37.42
C PRO A 112 23.13 -61.79 -37.55
N PRO A 113 22.26 -62.24 -38.49
CA PRO A 113 21.03 -61.50 -38.91
C PRO A 113 19.95 -61.28 -37.85
N TRP A 114 20.02 -61.91 -36.71
CA TRP A 114 19.11 -61.61 -35.57
C TRP A 114 19.46 -60.32 -34.80
N ILE A 115 20.68 -59.83 -34.94
CA ILE A 115 21.11 -58.55 -34.35
C ILE A 115 20.52 -57.35 -35.09
N ALA A 116 20.26 -57.49 -36.42
CA ALA A 116 19.61 -56.40 -37.17
C ALA A 116 18.14 -56.19 -36.71
N SER A 117 17.46 -57.21 -36.18
CA SER A 117 16.11 -57.04 -35.61
C SER A 117 16.10 -56.37 -34.22
N LEU A 118 17.24 -56.43 -33.49
CA LEU A 118 17.44 -55.77 -32.23
C LEU A 118 17.78 -54.28 -32.43
N PHE A 119 18.48 -53.95 -33.53
CA PHE A 119 18.77 -52.55 -33.90
C PHE A 119 17.50 -51.81 -34.31
N LEU A 120 16.57 -52.44 -35.02
CA LEU A 120 15.27 -51.87 -35.36
C LEU A 120 14.36 -51.68 -34.13
N LYS A 121 14.46 -52.55 -33.12
CA LYS A 121 13.78 -52.36 -31.82
C LYS A 121 14.47 -51.26 -30.96
N GLY A 122 15.80 -51.10 -31.10
CA GLY A 122 16.55 -50.05 -30.38
C GLY A 122 16.22 -48.63 -30.87
N ILE A 123 15.82 -48.44 -32.15
CA ILE A 123 15.43 -47.12 -32.69
C ILE A 123 14.06 -46.67 -32.09
N PHE A 124 13.18 -47.59 -31.75
CA PHE A 124 11.92 -47.26 -31.03
C PHE A 124 12.12 -47.01 -29.55
N ASN A 125 13.11 -47.64 -28.91
CA ASN A 125 13.42 -47.40 -27.49
C ASN A 125 14.36 -46.19 -27.26
N GLY A 126 15.09 -45.74 -28.27
CA GLY A 126 15.93 -44.53 -28.19
C GLY A 126 15.12 -43.27 -27.89
N GLY A 127 13.88 -43.20 -28.40
CA GLY A 127 12.97 -42.11 -28.08
C GLY A 127 12.49 -42.04 -26.63
N GLU A 128 12.33 -43.19 -25.98
CA GLU A 128 11.96 -43.27 -24.55
C GLU A 128 13.17 -42.99 -23.64
N ALA A 129 14.35 -43.51 -23.95
CA ALA A 129 15.57 -43.23 -23.18
C ALA A 129 15.94 -41.77 -23.23
N VAL A 130 15.90 -41.11 -24.41
CA VAL A 130 16.12 -39.67 -24.55
C VAL A 130 15.03 -38.88 -23.83
N ARG A 131 13.79 -39.31 -23.82
CA ARG A 131 12.70 -38.68 -23.05
C ARG A 131 12.86 -38.86 -21.55
N VAL A 132 13.39 -39.93 -21.06
CA VAL A 132 13.67 -40.19 -19.64
C VAL A 132 14.84 -39.33 -19.19
N GLU A 133 15.90 -39.26 -19.97
CA GLU A 133 17.08 -38.43 -19.66
C GLU A 133 16.76 -36.92 -19.67
N SER A 134 15.97 -36.45 -20.64
CA SER A 134 15.50 -35.06 -20.66
C SER A 134 14.63 -34.71 -19.46
N ARG A 135 13.73 -35.60 -19.02
CA ARG A 135 12.91 -35.43 -17.82
C ARG A 135 13.73 -35.38 -16.54
N GLU A 136 14.80 -36.16 -16.48
CA GLU A 136 15.69 -36.15 -15.32
C GLU A 136 16.52 -34.87 -15.24
N ILE A 137 17.02 -34.38 -16.38
CA ILE A 137 17.71 -33.09 -16.47
C ILE A 137 16.78 -31.93 -16.04
N GLU A 138 15.53 -31.95 -16.52
CA GLU A 138 14.53 -30.95 -16.11
C GLU A 138 14.21 -31.03 -14.61
N ARG A 139 14.12 -32.24 -14.06
CA ARG A 139 13.89 -32.43 -12.61
C ARG A 139 15.06 -31.92 -11.77
N ARG A 140 16.31 -32.21 -12.17
CA ARG A 140 17.51 -31.70 -11.49
C ARG A 140 17.57 -30.17 -11.55
N ARG A 141 17.26 -29.59 -12.72
CA ARG A 141 17.16 -28.14 -12.90
C ARG A 141 16.09 -27.51 -12.00
N TYR A 142 14.89 -28.10 -11.96
CA TYR A 142 13.81 -27.65 -11.10
C TYR A 142 14.22 -27.69 -9.62
N ASN A 143 14.84 -28.76 -9.15
CA ASN A 143 15.29 -28.89 -7.77
C ASN A 143 16.36 -27.83 -7.42
N LEU A 144 17.29 -27.55 -8.34
CA LEU A 144 18.27 -26.48 -8.15
C LEU A 144 17.60 -25.10 -8.01
N LEU A 145 16.68 -24.77 -8.92
CA LEU A 145 15.94 -23.48 -8.86
C LEU A 145 15.07 -23.41 -7.61
N ARG A 146 14.47 -24.51 -7.17
CA ARG A 146 13.69 -24.59 -5.94
C ARG A 146 14.55 -24.30 -4.70
N ARG A 147 15.75 -24.88 -4.60
CA ARG A 147 16.71 -24.57 -3.51
C ARG A 147 17.12 -23.10 -3.54
N ARG A 148 17.43 -22.55 -4.72
CA ARG A 148 17.73 -21.12 -4.88
C ARG A 148 16.57 -20.23 -4.47
N GLN A 149 15.34 -20.61 -4.76
CA GLN A 149 14.13 -19.88 -4.38
C GLN A 149 13.97 -19.87 -2.86
N ILE A 150 14.05 -21.02 -2.18
CA ILE A 150 13.95 -21.10 -0.73
C ILE A 150 15.01 -20.20 -0.07
N ARG A 151 16.27 -20.29 -0.56
CA ARG A 151 17.35 -19.41 -0.06
C ARG A 151 17.03 -17.93 -0.25
N ALA A 152 16.55 -17.52 -1.41
CA ALA A 152 16.20 -16.12 -1.68
C ALA A 152 15.07 -15.59 -0.76
N GLU A 153 14.06 -16.44 -0.48
CA GLU A 153 12.96 -16.10 0.44
C GLU A 153 13.46 -16.01 1.89
N THR A 154 14.31 -16.96 2.32
CA THR A 154 14.91 -16.96 3.66
C THR A 154 15.81 -15.75 3.90
N GLU A 155 16.73 -15.47 2.96
CA GLU A 155 17.60 -14.30 3.04
C GLU A 155 16.82 -12.97 3.05
N ALA A 156 15.72 -12.89 2.30
CA ALA A 156 14.86 -11.70 2.29
C ALA A 156 14.18 -11.52 3.66
N TRP A 157 13.71 -12.61 4.25
CA TRP A 157 13.11 -12.62 5.58
C TRP A 157 14.11 -12.21 6.67
N GLU A 158 15.28 -12.86 6.70
CA GLU A 158 16.34 -12.60 7.68
C GLU A 158 16.83 -11.14 7.62
N ARG A 159 17.03 -10.61 6.41
CA ARG A 159 17.39 -9.20 6.20
C ARG A 159 16.34 -8.26 6.78
N THR A 160 15.07 -8.48 6.48
CA THR A 160 13.97 -7.66 7.00
C THR A 160 13.88 -7.76 8.53
N ALA A 161 14.09 -8.96 9.07
CA ALA A 161 14.13 -9.16 10.52
C ALA A 161 15.30 -8.40 11.17
N GLU A 162 16.49 -8.42 10.56
CA GLU A 162 17.66 -7.69 11.09
C GLU A 162 17.46 -6.18 11.03
N GLU A 163 16.95 -5.64 9.90
CA GLU A 163 16.59 -4.22 9.78
C GLU A 163 15.58 -3.80 10.87
N TYR A 164 14.62 -4.66 11.17
CA TYR A 164 13.64 -4.39 12.23
C TYR A 164 14.27 -4.44 13.62
N ARG A 165 15.18 -5.39 13.90
CA ARG A 165 15.94 -5.45 15.17
C ARG A 165 16.80 -4.20 15.36
N GLU A 166 17.43 -3.70 14.30
CA GLU A 166 18.21 -2.47 14.36
C GLU A 166 17.34 -1.26 14.70
N ILE A 167 16.18 -1.11 14.05
CA ILE A 167 15.20 -0.08 14.37
C ILE A 167 14.74 -0.20 15.84
N GLU A 168 14.48 -1.39 16.31
CA GLU A 168 14.07 -1.62 17.70
C GLU A 168 15.17 -1.22 18.69
N ARG A 169 16.42 -1.56 18.42
CA ARG A 169 17.60 -1.17 19.22
C ARG A 169 17.72 0.35 19.28
N GLU A 170 17.68 1.03 18.14
CA GLU A 170 17.71 2.49 18.06
C GLU A 170 16.56 3.15 18.85
N MET A 171 15.36 2.59 18.75
CA MET A 171 14.19 3.08 19.49
C MET A 171 14.33 2.91 21.00
N ARG A 172 14.93 1.79 21.45
CA ARG A 172 15.24 1.55 22.87
C ARG A 172 16.27 2.54 23.40
N GLU A 173 17.37 2.75 22.66
CA GLU A 173 18.43 3.71 23.02
C GLU A 173 17.88 5.15 23.11
N ARG A 174 17.02 5.53 22.20
CA ARG A 174 16.36 6.85 22.20
C ARG A 174 15.22 7.00 23.21
N LYS A 175 14.94 5.99 24.01
CA LYS A 175 13.80 5.93 24.96
C LYS A 175 12.44 6.10 24.27
N LEU A 176 12.31 5.61 23.05
CA LEU A 176 11.11 5.64 22.23
C LEU A 176 10.45 4.26 22.13
N ALA A 177 10.91 3.28 22.87
CA ALA A 177 10.37 1.91 22.90
C ALA A 177 8.84 1.83 23.03
N PRO A 178 8.15 2.68 23.83
CA PRO A 178 6.69 2.70 23.88
C PRO A 178 5.99 3.01 22.53
N ASN A 179 6.73 3.48 21.53
CA ASN A 179 6.19 3.74 20.20
C ASN A 179 6.34 2.56 19.22
N LEU A 180 6.99 1.49 19.64
CA LEU A 180 7.10 0.27 18.84
C LEU A 180 5.71 -0.33 18.55
N PRO A 181 5.48 -0.90 17.36
CA PRO A 181 4.15 -1.40 16.95
C PRO A 181 3.59 -2.45 17.92
N HIS A 182 4.41 -3.40 18.39
CA HIS A 182 3.98 -4.43 19.32
C HIS A 182 3.60 -3.85 20.69
N VAL A 183 4.37 -2.86 21.20
CA VAL A 183 4.04 -2.19 22.47
C VAL A 183 2.74 -1.39 22.35
N LYS A 184 2.49 -0.73 21.23
CA LYS A 184 1.22 -0.07 20.98
C LYS A 184 0.05 -1.04 20.95
N ALA A 185 0.24 -2.24 20.39
CA ALA A 185 -0.79 -3.28 20.39
C ALA A 185 -1.12 -3.73 21.83
N LEU A 186 -0.12 -3.89 22.69
CA LEU A 186 -0.30 -4.18 24.11
C LEU A 186 -1.05 -3.04 24.83
N PHE A 187 -0.68 -1.78 24.56
CA PHE A 187 -1.36 -0.63 25.14
C PHE A 187 -2.84 -0.57 24.80
N LEU A 188 -3.22 -1.03 23.60
CA LEU A 188 -4.65 -1.15 23.22
C LEU A 188 -5.41 -2.11 24.13
N GLY A 189 -4.79 -3.20 24.56
CA GLY A 189 -5.38 -4.18 25.47
C GLY A 189 -5.40 -3.71 26.93
N TRP A 190 -4.40 -2.93 27.37
CA TRP A 190 -4.24 -2.54 28.77
C TRP A 190 -4.91 -1.22 29.13
N PHE A 191 -5.15 -0.34 28.17
CA PHE A 191 -5.57 1.04 28.42
C PHE A 191 -6.94 1.11 29.10
N GLU A 192 -7.96 0.46 28.54
CA GLU A 192 -9.33 0.51 29.10
C GLU A 192 -9.41 -0.13 30.48
N PRO A 193 -8.90 -1.38 30.72
CA PRO A 193 -8.93 -1.96 32.05
C PRO A 193 -8.22 -1.12 33.10
N LEU A 194 -7.05 -0.54 32.78
CA LEU A 194 -6.29 0.32 33.68
C LEU A 194 -6.99 1.66 33.92
N ARG A 195 -7.54 2.29 32.89
CA ARG A 195 -8.34 3.53 33.02
C ARG A 195 -9.51 3.29 33.97
N ASP A 196 -10.26 2.22 33.75
CA ASP A 196 -11.46 1.89 34.56
C ASP A 196 -11.09 1.54 35.98
N ALA A 197 -9.93 0.90 36.21
CA ALA A 197 -9.41 0.64 37.55
C ALA A 197 -9.03 1.94 38.29
N ILE A 198 -8.35 2.88 37.59
CA ILE A 198 -8.02 4.22 38.13
C ILE A 198 -9.29 5.00 38.41
N GLU A 199 -10.28 4.96 37.50
CA GLU A 199 -11.54 5.68 37.66
C GLU A 199 -12.37 5.15 38.84
N ARG A 200 -12.38 3.84 39.06
CA ARG A 200 -12.98 3.23 40.29
C ARG A 200 -12.29 3.72 41.55
N GLU A 201 -10.95 3.78 41.52
CA GLU A 201 -10.17 4.31 42.66
C GLU A 201 -10.50 5.81 42.92
N GLN A 202 -10.68 6.61 41.87
CA GLN A 202 -11.08 8.03 41.94
C GLN A 202 -12.52 8.21 42.49
N LYS A 203 -13.44 7.30 42.21
CA LYS A 203 -14.84 7.35 42.66
C LYS A 203 -15.06 6.93 44.13
N ILE A 204 -14.05 6.37 44.81
CA ILE A 204 -14.14 6.08 46.23
C ILE A 204 -14.24 7.39 47.02
N GLU A 205 -15.35 7.62 47.72
CA GLU A 205 -15.62 8.87 48.45
C GLU A 205 -14.51 9.24 49.44
N GLY A 206 -14.13 10.52 49.47
CA GLY A 206 -12.96 11.03 50.19
C GLY A 206 -12.95 10.78 51.73
N GLY A 207 -14.13 10.54 52.35
CA GLY A 207 -14.20 10.18 53.78
C GLY A 207 -13.75 8.75 54.12
N LYS A 208 -13.76 7.85 53.14
CA LYS A 208 -13.33 6.46 53.29
C LYS A 208 -11.82 6.27 52.92
N ARG A 209 -11.18 7.23 52.28
CA ARG A 209 -9.75 7.18 51.90
C ARG A 209 -8.90 7.82 52.98
N LYS A 210 -8.40 7.07 53.91
CA LYS A 210 -7.37 7.54 54.87
C LYS A 210 -5.93 7.50 54.33
N THR A 211 -5.74 7.65 52.99
CA THR A 211 -4.42 7.53 52.37
C THR A 211 -3.80 8.88 52.04
N ALA A 212 -2.51 9.04 52.28
CA ALA A 212 -1.76 10.28 52.05
C ALA A 212 -1.68 10.75 50.60
N PHE A 213 -2.11 9.93 49.64
CA PHE A 213 -2.10 10.22 48.21
C PHE A 213 -3.51 10.50 47.62
N ALA A 214 -4.57 10.36 48.37
CA ALA A 214 -5.95 10.53 47.91
C ALA A 214 -6.18 11.83 47.11
N PRO A 215 -5.76 13.02 47.54
CA PRO A 215 -5.96 14.23 46.74
C PRO A 215 -5.11 14.28 45.47
N ASN A 216 -4.08 13.44 45.34
CA ASN A 216 -3.17 13.45 44.20
C ASN A 216 -3.68 12.52 43.07
N ILE A 217 -4.42 11.46 43.38
CA ILE A 217 -4.99 10.57 42.37
C ILE A 217 -6.17 11.25 41.66
N ASP A 218 -6.85 12.20 42.29
CA ASP A 218 -7.96 12.95 41.72
C ASP A 218 -7.52 14.17 40.89
N SER A 219 -6.23 14.47 40.89
CA SER A 219 -5.66 15.68 40.27
C SER A 219 -5.56 15.62 38.75
N LEU A 220 -5.73 14.44 38.14
CA LEU A 220 -5.63 14.24 36.69
C LEU A 220 -6.71 13.21 36.22
N PRO A 221 -7.35 13.41 35.05
CA PRO A 221 -8.25 12.41 34.48
C PRO A 221 -7.63 11.02 34.34
N ALA A 222 -8.40 9.98 34.61
CA ALA A 222 -7.95 8.57 34.62
C ALA A 222 -7.30 8.14 33.28
N ASP A 223 -7.80 8.64 32.16
CA ASP A 223 -7.27 8.37 30.81
C ASP A 223 -5.83 8.86 30.65
N LYS A 224 -5.54 10.08 31.10
CA LYS A 224 -4.18 10.64 31.06
C LYS A 224 -3.25 9.93 32.01
N MET A 225 -3.75 9.55 33.19
CA MET A 225 -2.98 8.87 34.21
C MET A 225 -2.59 7.45 33.73
N ALA A 226 -3.56 6.69 33.21
CA ALA A 226 -3.31 5.38 32.63
C ALA A 226 -2.25 5.42 31.53
N LEU A 227 -2.34 6.42 30.64
CA LEU A 227 -1.34 6.61 29.58
C LEU A 227 0.07 6.85 30.13
N ILE A 228 0.20 7.72 31.15
CA ILE A 228 1.50 8.05 31.74
C ILE A 228 2.11 6.81 32.41
N VAL A 229 1.28 6.04 33.14
CA VAL A 229 1.72 4.83 33.84
C VAL A 229 2.27 3.80 32.86
N MET A 230 1.47 3.45 31.83
CA MET A 230 1.89 2.47 30.80
C MET A 230 3.19 2.90 30.11
N HIS A 231 3.25 4.14 29.63
CA HIS A 231 4.44 4.63 28.93
C HIS A 231 5.67 4.68 29.81
N LYS A 232 5.56 5.14 31.05
CA LYS A 232 6.70 5.24 31.94
C LYS A 232 7.17 3.86 32.40
N MET A 233 6.27 2.91 32.63
CA MET A 233 6.65 1.55 32.96
C MET A 233 7.43 0.91 31.79
N MET A 234 6.90 0.95 30.59
CA MET A 234 7.56 0.39 29.41
C MET A 234 8.88 1.10 29.08
N GLU A 235 8.96 2.44 29.25
CA GLU A 235 10.21 3.19 29.08
C GLU A 235 11.30 2.67 30.04
N MET A 236 10.95 2.35 31.27
CA MET A 236 11.92 1.91 32.28
C MET A 236 12.32 0.45 32.08
N VAL A 237 11.36 -0.42 31.83
CA VAL A 237 11.56 -1.86 31.65
C VAL A 237 12.36 -2.19 30.39
N MET A 238 12.10 -1.49 29.28
CA MET A 238 12.78 -1.75 28.00
C MET A 238 14.17 -1.08 27.88
N VAL A 239 14.50 -0.14 28.77
CA VAL A 239 15.83 0.52 28.80
C VAL A 239 16.73 -0.08 29.89
N ALA A 240 16.14 -0.66 30.95
CA ALA A 240 16.89 -1.34 31.98
C ALA A 240 17.60 -2.58 31.41
N ASN A 241 18.85 -2.74 31.75
CA ASN A 241 19.75 -3.85 31.34
C ASN A 241 19.00 -5.16 31.19
N GLN A 242 19.02 -5.71 30.01
CA GLN A 242 18.59 -7.04 29.51
C GLN A 242 17.63 -7.93 30.36
N ASP A 243 17.50 -7.69 31.66
CA ASP A 243 16.72 -8.52 32.59
C ASP A 243 15.24 -8.12 32.75
N GLY A 244 14.81 -7.00 32.13
CA GLY A 244 13.41 -6.55 32.26
C GLY A 244 12.96 -6.19 33.68
N CYS A 245 13.87 -5.97 34.61
CA CYS A 245 13.62 -5.69 36.02
C CYS A 245 13.88 -4.23 36.37
N VAL A 246 12.98 -3.61 37.12
CA VAL A 246 13.12 -2.25 37.63
C VAL A 246 12.82 -2.21 39.13
N LEU A 247 13.62 -1.45 39.89
CA LEU A 247 13.35 -1.25 41.31
C LEU A 247 12.01 -0.58 41.55
N LEU A 248 11.12 -1.22 42.34
CA LEU A 248 9.74 -0.76 42.59
C LEU A 248 9.69 0.72 43.03
N VAL A 249 10.53 1.12 44.00
CA VAL A 249 10.55 2.46 44.54
C VAL A 249 10.99 3.48 43.49
N GLN A 250 11.96 3.13 42.65
CA GLN A 250 12.39 4.02 41.56
C GLN A 250 11.30 4.16 40.47
N ALA A 251 10.62 3.07 40.12
CA ALA A 251 9.52 3.08 39.18
C ALA A 251 8.36 3.92 39.73
N ALA A 252 7.96 3.70 40.98
CA ALA A 252 6.89 4.42 41.65
C ALA A 252 7.14 5.94 41.67
N VAL A 253 8.32 6.36 42.15
CA VAL A 253 8.69 7.79 42.16
C VAL A 253 8.72 8.40 40.77
N ARG A 254 9.28 7.72 39.74
CA ARG A 254 9.34 8.23 38.36
C ARG A 254 7.96 8.37 37.70
N ILE A 255 7.06 7.42 37.96
CA ILE A 255 5.68 7.47 37.47
C ILE A 255 4.95 8.64 38.13
N ALA A 256 4.97 8.73 39.46
CA ALA A 256 4.31 9.79 40.20
C ALA A 256 4.86 11.19 39.84
N MET A 257 6.16 11.34 39.65
CA MET A 257 6.77 12.58 39.14
C MET A 257 6.24 12.93 37.73
N ALA A 258 6.05 11.96 36.85
CA ALA A 258 5.52 12.21 35.53
C ALA A 258 4.04 12.66 35.59
N VAL A 259 3.24 12.07 36.49
CA VAL A 259 1.86 12.50 36.78
C VAL A 259 1.87 13.94 37.32
N GLU A 260 2.67 14.22 38.33
CA GLU A 260 2.82 15.56 38.92
C GLU A 260 3.19 16.62 37.88
N HIS A 261 4.10 16.28 36.99
CA HIS A 261 4.51 17.19 35.89
C HIS A 261 3.35 17.50 34.94
N GLU A 262 2.52 16.53 34.60
CA GLU A 262 1.35 16.74 33.77
C GLU A 262 0.28 17.56 34.50
N VAL A 263 0.06 17.30 35.80
CA VAL A 263 -0.85 18.10 36.63
C VAL A 263 -0.45 19.56 36.62
N ARG A 264 0.82 19.87 36.91
CA ARG A 264 1.35 21.25 36.90
C ARG A 264 1.14 21.95 35.56
N ILE A 265 1.45 21.25 34.45
CA ILE A 265 1.29 21.80 33.11
C ILE A 265 -0.19 22.03 32.79
N SER A 266 -1.06 21.06 33.11
CA SER A 266 -2.50 21.17 32.88
C SER A 266 -3.13 22.29 33.67
N CYS A 267 -2.82 22.41 34.97
CA CYS A 267 -3.30 23.50 35.84
C CYS A 267 -2.84 24.85 35.33
N PHE A 268 -1.57 25.01 34.92
CA PHE A 268 -1.07 26.28 34.39
C PHE A 268 -1.78 26.67 33.08
N LEU A 269 -1.97 25.70 32.16
CA LEU A 269 -2.64 25.94 30.89
C LEU A 269 -4.12 26.30 31.06
N GLU A 270 -4.78 25.71 32.05
CA GLU A 270 -6.20 25.98 32.36
C GLU A 270 -6.38 27.33 33.06
N LYS A 271 -5.56 27.65 34.08
CA LYS A 271 -5.57 28.98 34.74
C LYS A 271 -5.39 30.09 33.72
N THR A 272 -4.43 29.93 32.78
CA THR A 272 -4.18 30.89 31.71
C THR A 272 -5.27 30.96 30.64
N LYS A 273 -6.11 29.92 30.46
CA LYS A 273 -7.30 29.96 29.60
C LYS A 273 -8.47 30.67 30.27
N LYS A 274 -8.72 30.43 31.56
CA LYS A 274 -9.80 31.06 32.34
C LYS A 274 -9.56 32.57 32.46
N SER A 275 -8.31 32.99 32.74
CA SER A 275 -7.93 34.43 32.78
C SER A 275 -8.25 35.15 31.46
N LYS A 276 -8.10 34.48 30.31
CA LYS A 276 -8.41 35.04 28.99
C LYS A 276 -9.94 35.20 28.74
N ARG A 277 -10.78 34.39 29.38
CA ARG A 277 -12.25 34.52 29.30
C ARG A 277 -12.82 35.58 30.23
N MET A 278 -12.18 35.82 31.38
CA MET A 278 -12.60 36.87 32.34
C MET A 278 -12.15 38.30 32.01
N LYS A 279 -11.24 38.50 31.03
CA LYS A 279 -10.67 39.79 30.61
C LYS A 279 -11.55 40.71 29.80
N ILE A 280 -12.84 40.42 29.70
CA ILE A 280 -13.79 41.40 29.13
C ILE A 280 -14.24 42.44 30.16
N VAL A 281 -13.77 42.39 31.41
CA VAL A 281 -14.39 43.16 32.52
C VAL A 281 -13.43 44.07 33.36
N ALA A 282 -12.09 44.06 33.18
CA ALA A 282 -11.23 44.92 34.05
C ALA A 282 -9.92 45.37 33.40
N ASP A 283 -9.74 46.70 33.28
CA ASP A 283 -8.65 47.38 32.58
C ASP A 283 -7.28 47.52 33.32
N ASN A 284 -7.13 47.07 34.55
CA ASN A 284 -5.95 47.36 35.39
C ASN A 284 -4.90 46.21 35.52
N GLU A 285 -4.96 45.13 34.75
CA GLU A 285 -4.00 43.98 34.82
C GLU A 285 -3.24 43.69 33.50
N GLU A 286 -3.04 44.70 32.66
CA GLU A 286 -2.52 44.51 31.31
C GLU A 286 -1.07 43.96 31.25
N ALA A 287 -0.19 44.50 32.11
CA ALA A 287 1.23 44.11 32.13
C ALA A 287 1.43 42.66 32.61
N LEU A 288 0.82 42.26 33.72
CA LEU A 288 0.90 40.92 34.29
C LEU A 288 0.30 39.84 33.37
N SER A 289 -0.67 40.25 32.60
CA SER A 289 -1.34 39.46 31.59
C SER A 289 -0.48 39.22 30.34
N LYS A 290 0.27 40.22 29.89
CA LYS A 290 1.21 40.09 28.77
C LYS A 290 2.35 39.11 29.13
N GLU A 291 2.87 39.21 30.33
CA GLU A 291 3.94 38.33 30.83
C GLU A 291 3.49 36.85 30.95
N LYS A 292 2.27 36.61 31.48
CA LYS A 292 1.68 35.29 31.55
C LYS A 292 1.42 34.68 30.15
N GLU A 293 1.05 35.49 29.16
CA GLU A 293 0.87 35.02 27.77
C GLU A 293 2.20 34.72 27.08
N VAL A 294 3.25 35.51 27.31
CA VAL A 294 4.61 35.24 26.83
C VAL A 294 5.13 33.92 27.45
N LEU A 295 4.96 33.76 28.76
CA LEU A 295 5.33 32.53 29.46
C LEU A 295 4.58 31.30 28.88
N ARG A 296 3.29 31.44 28.64
CA ARG A 296 2.47 30.38 27.98
C ARG A 296 2.96 30.07 26.58
N LYS A 297 3.29 31.04 25.75
CA LYS A 297 3.87 30.83 24.41
C LYS A 297 5.21 30.11 24.50
N ASN A 298 6.05 30.48 25.46
CA ASN A 298 7.36 29.83 25.71
C ASN A 298 7.20 28.42 26.20
N ILE A 299 6.32 28.13 27.14
CA ILE A 299 6.06 26.78 27.65
C ILE A 299 5.50 25.88 26.52
N ASN A 300 4.51 26.35 25.76
CA ASN A 300 4.01 25.64 24.59
C ASN A 300 5.11 25.40 23.54
N GLY A 301 6.01 26.37 23.33
CA GLY A 301 7.18 26.22 22.47
C GLY A 301 8.16 25.14 22.95
N LEU A 302 8.41 25.07 24.25
CA LEU A 302 9.28 24.07 24.86
C LEU A 302 8.65 22.67 24.86
N ILE A 303 7.34 22.55 25.09
CA ILE A 303 6.57 21.30 24.98
C ILE A 303 6.64 20.77 23.54
N ARG A 304 6.40 21.64 22.53
CA ARG A 304 6.52 21.28 21.11
C ARG A 304 7.93 20.80 20.73
N LYS A 305 8.96 21.40 21.35
CA LYS A 305 10.37 21.02 21.18
C LYS A 305 10.79 19.84 22.07
N ARG A 306 9.87 19.23 22.81
CA ARG A 306 10.12 18.14 23.81
C ARG A 306 11.17 18.50 24.89
N LYS A 307 11.41 19.78 25.16
CA LYS A 307 12.36 20.27 26.18
C LYS A 307 11.65 20.45 27.53
N LEU A 308 11.06 19.37 28.05
CA LEU A 308 10.19 19.38 29.24
C LEU A 308 10.90 19.80 30.51
N SER A 309 12.16 19.36 30.72
CA SER A 309 12.94 19.79 31.88
C SER A 309 13.13 21.31 31.92
N LYS A 310 13.20 21.98 30.72
CA LYS A 310 13.24 23.44 30.66
C LYS A 310 11.86 24.07 30.90
N ALA A 311 10.79 23.46 30.36
CA ALA A 311 9.42 23.92 30.62
C ALA A 311 9.08 23.81 32.12
N GLN A 312 9.49 22.71 32.77
CA GLN A 312 9.30 22.55 34.22
C GLN A 312 10.07 23.53 35.06
N ARG A 313 11.34 23.85 34.74
CA ARG A 313 12.12 24.88 35.46
C ARG A 313 11.46 26.24 35.39
N LEU A 314 10.79 26.56 34.27
CA LEU A 314 10.03 27.82 34.15
C LEU A 314 8.76 27.79 35.00
N LEU A 315 8.13 26.63 35.20
CA LEU A 315 6.93 26.45 36.03
C LEU A 315 7.22 26.38 37.54
N VAL A 316 8.44 25.94 37.92
CA VAL A 316 8.86 25.85 39.35
C VAL A 316 9.02 27.23 40.02
N LYS A 317 9.19 28.28 39.24
CA LYS A 317 9.22 29.68 39.79
C LYS A 317 7.81 30.21 40.19
N GLY A 318 6.75 29.36 40.13
CA GLY A 318 5.36 29.70 40.49
C GLY A 318 4.85 29.00 41.74
N GLU A 319 3.62 29.28 42.16
CA GLU A 319 2.91 28.91 43.39
C GLU A 319 2.72 27.39 43.68
N PHE A 320 3.32 26.45 42.95
CA PHE A 320 3.05 25.03 43.05
C PHE A 320 4.07 24.35 43.99
N LYS A 321 3.64 23.89 45.18
CA LYS A 321 4.49 23.08 46.06
C LYS A 321 4.72 21.68 45.45
N PRO A 322 5.98 21.21 45.35
CA PRO A 322 6.26 19.85 44.88
C PRO A 322 5.71 18.83 45.86
N TRP A 323 5.24 17.70 45.29
CA TRP A 323 4.80 16.57 46.11
C TRP A 323 5.98 15.98 46.90
N SER A 324 5.71 15.57 48.14
CA SER A 324 6.76 14.91 48.92
C SER A 324 7.18 13.58 48.28
N ARG A 325 8.42 13.17 48.44
CA ARG A 325 8.90 11.86 47.94
C ARG A 325 8.10 10.68 48.48
N VAL A 326 7.60 10.79 49.70
CA VAL A 326 6.73 9.77 50.31
C VAL A 326 5.40 9.69 49.60
N THR A 327 4.78 10.82 49.31
CA THR A 327 3.53 10.89 48.54
C THR A 327 3.72 10.35 47.10
N GLN A 328 4.82 10.74 46.46
CA GLN A 328 5.18 10.25 45.12
C GLN A 328 5.35 8.71 45.13
N ALA A 329 6.08 8.15 46.11
CA ALA A 329 6.28 6.71 46.23
C ALA A 329 4.96 5.96 46.46
N LYS A 330 4.10 6.46 47.37
CA LYS A 330 2.82 5.83 47.67
C LYS A 330 1.85 5.86 46.49
N LEU A 331 1.68 7.02 45.83
CA LEU A 331 0.85 7.14 44.65
C LEU A 331 1.38 6.26 43.51
N GLY A 332 2.69 6.30 43.28
CA GLY A 332 3.28 5.51 42.17
C GLY A 332 3.18 4.02 42.43
N SER A 333 3.34 3.55 43.68
CA SER A 333 3.14 2.15 44.03
C SER A 333 1.72 1.70 43.78
N ARG A 334 0.70 2.50 44.18
CA ARG A 334 -0.69 2.16 43.92
C ARG A 334 -1.00 2.10 42.42
N LEU A 335 -0.48 3.04 41.63
CA LEU A 335 -0.64 3.04 40.17
C LEU A 335 0.05 1.83 39.50
N ILE A 336 1.19 1.38 40.02
CA ILE A 336 1.86 0.16 39.55
C ILE A 336 1.05 -1.08 39.93
N GLU A 337 0.49 -1.13 41.12
CA GLU A 337 -0.38 -2.21 41.54
C GLU A 337 -1.60 -2.37 40.65
N LEU A 338 -2.30 -1.26 40.36
CA LEU A 338 -3.41 -1.26 39.39
C LEU A 338 -2.98 -1.71 37.98
N LEU A 339 -1.78 -1.33 37.55
CA LEU A 339 -1.23 -1.80 36.27
C LEU A 339 -0.96 -3.30 36.29
N THR A 340 -0.42 -3.83 37.40
CA THR A 340 -0.10 -5.26 37.56
C THR A 340 -1.37 -6.12 37.59
N GLU A 341 -2.46 -5.59 38.17
CA GLU A 341 -3.76 -6.24 38.21
C GLU A 341 -4.50 -6.24 36.85
N THR A 342 -4.20 -5.29 35.97
CA THR A 342 -4.97 -5.07 34.74
C THR A 342 -4.22 -5.36 33.44
N ALA A 343 -2.90 -5.44 33.48
CA ALA A 343 -2.09 -5.67 32.30
C ALA A 343 -1.71 -7.17 32.16
N TYR A 344 -2.23 -7.77 31.11
CA TYR A 344 -1.97 -9.18 30.80
C TYR A 344 -1.33 -9.32 29.40
N VAL A 345 -0.59 -10.41 29.21
CA VAL A 345 -0.03 -10.85 27.93
C VAL A 345 -0.53 -12.26 27.64
N GLN A 346 -0.83 -12.51 26.38
CA GLN A 346 -1.21 -13.82 25.89
C GLN A 346 -0.16 -14.27 24.88
N PRO A 347 0.54 -15.39 25.12
CA PRO A 347 1.39 -16.01 24.11
C PRO A 347 0.57 -16.35 22.86
N PRO A 348 1.19 -16.35 21.67
CA PRO A 348 0.57 -16.96 20.49
C PRO A 348 0.33 -18.44 20.80
N LEU A 349 -0.85 -18.94 20.45
CA LEU A 349 -1.17 -20.37 20.54
C LEU A 349 -0.38 -21.09 19.43
N ASP A 350 0.56 -21.94 19.83
CA ASP A 350 1.36 -22.78 18.93
C ASP A 350 0.71 -24.14 18.63
N HIS A 351 -0.44 -24.48 19.26
CA HIS A 351 -1.17 -25.73 19.08
C HIS A 351 -2.69 -25.53 18.86
N PRO A 352 -3.39 -26.49 18.23
CA PRO A 352 -4.79 -26.35 17.91
C PRO A 352 -5.69 -26.43 19.16
N VAL A 353 -6.55 -25.50 19.26
CA VAL A 353 -7.90 -25.28 19.76
C VAL A 353 -8.36 -25.84 21.11
N ASP A 354 -7.75 -26.83 21.72
CA ASP A 354 -8.33 -27.49 22.91
C ASP A 354 -7.74 -27.07 24.27
N ASP A 355 -6.65 -26.31 24.30
CA ASP A 355 -6.06 -25.79 25.53
C ASP A 355 -6.57 -24.39 25.88
N ALA A 356 -6.89 -24.18 27.18
CA ALA A 356 -7.27 -22.87 27.69
C ALA A 356 -6.17 -21.83 27.38
N PRO A 357 -6.54 -20.59 26.97
CA PRO A 357 -5.56 -19.57 26.61
C PRO A 357 -4.66 -19.25 27.80
N ASP A 358 -3.34 -19.42 27.62
CA ASP A 358 -2.32 -19.08 28.64
C ASP A 358 -2.22 -17.55 28.79
N ILE A 359 -3.06 -16.97 29.65
CA ILE A 359 -3.07 -15.55 29.97
C ILE A 359 -2.19 -15.30 31.19
N ARG A 360 -1.11 -14.51 30.98
CA ARG A 360 -0.14 -14.22 32.04
C ARG A 360 -0.13 -12.73 32.40
N PRO A 361 0.13 -12.36 33.67
CA PRO A 361 0.35 -10.96 34.05
C PRO A 361 1.59 -10.41 33.33
N ALA A 362 1.43 -9.22 32.73
CA ALA A 362 2.52 -8.53 32.01
C ALA A 362 3.67 -8.10 32.93
N PHE A 363 3.36 -7.85 34.21
CA PHE A 363 4.29 -7.39 35.22
C PHE A 363 4.06 -8.18 36.51
N ARG A 364 5.18 -8.53 37.21
CA ARG A 364 5.15 -9.22 38.49
C ARG A 364 6.02 -8.51 39.50
N HIS A 365 5.57 -8.40 40.73
CA HIS A 365 6.39 -7.93 41.83
C HIS A 365 7.19 -9.09 42.42
N ARG A 366 8.52 -8.94 42.52
CA ARG A 366 9.43 -9.92 43.12
C ARG A 366 10.43 -9.21 44.01
N PHE A 367 11.12 -9.98 44.88
CA PHE A 367 12.25 -9.52 45.70
C PHE A 367 13.54 -10.05 45.08
N LYS A 368 14.50 -9.15 44.88
CA LYS A 368 15.84 -9.48 44.36
C LYS A 368 16.90 -9.07 45.40
N SER A 369 17.76 -9.98 45.73
CA SER A 369 18.89 -9.73 46.65
C SER A 369 20.03 -9.09 45.85
N ILE A 370 20.44 -7.88 46.23
CA ILE A 370 21.56 -7.17 45.60
C ILE A 370 22.70 -7.08 46.63
N ALA A 371 23.81 -7.71 46.32
CA ALA A 371 25.03 -7.58 47.13
C ALA A 371 25.69 -6.21 46.90
N LYS A 372 25.85 -5.39 47.91
CA LYS A 372 26.71 -4.20 47.86
C LYS A 372 28.18 -4.61 48.06
N THR A 373 29.02 -4.29 47.08
CA THR A 373 30.48 -4.39 47.17
C THR A 373 31.04 -3.32 48.11
N THR A 374 30.93 -3.51 49.38
CA THR A 374 31.71 -2.83 50.41
C THR A 374 32.06 -3.86 51.47
N VAL A 375 33.16 -3.70 52.18
CA VAL A 375 33.88 -4.60 53.10
C VAL A 375 33.01 -5.45 54.07
N GLN A 376 31.73 -5.19 54.20
CA GLN A 376 30.75 -6.04 54.91
C GLN A 376 29.66 -6.51 53.92
N ARG A 377 29.55 -7.81 53.70
CA ARG A 377 28.54 -8.49 52.88
C ARG A 377 27.14 -8.40 53.50
N PHE A 378 26.51 -7.23 53.43
CA PHE A 378 25.08 -7.12 53.71
C PHE A 378 24.28 -7.36 52.42
N VAL A 379 23.57 -8.48 52.36
CA VAL A 379 22.58 -8.78 51.29
C VAL A 379 21.29 -8.06 51.66
N LYS A 380 20.91 -7.07 50.88
CA LYS A 380 19.65 -6.35 51.08
C LYS A 380 18.64 -6.72 49.99
N ASN A 381 17.47 -7.14 50.42
CA ASN A 381 16.36 -7.47 49.53
C ASN A 381 15.66 -6.20 49.08
N TYR A 382 15.53 -6.04 47.75
CA TYR A 382 14.82 -4.93 47.12
C TYR A 382 13.62 -5.47 46.37
N GLY A 383 12.43 -4.78 46.50
CA GLY A 383 11.29 -5.04 45.67
C GLY A 383 11.59 -4.58 44.23
N VAL A 384 11.37 -5.46 43.28
CA VAL A 384 11.52 -5.19 41.84
C VAL A 384 10.25 -5.52 41.12
N ILE A 385 9.96 -4.78 40.07
CA ILE A 385 8.95 -5.13 39.07
C ILE A 385 9.69 -5.82 37.92
N GLU A 386 9.33 -7.06 37.68
CA GLU A 386 9.81 -7.86 36.54
C GLU A 386 8.70 -7.92 35.48
N CYS A 387 9.09 -7.74 34.23
CA CYS A 387 8.14 -7.92 33.10
C CYS A 387 8.20 -9.35 32.55
N ASP A 388 7.11 -9.82 32.01
CA ASP A 388 7.10 -11.09 31.28
C ASP A 388 8.10 -11.05 30.11
N PRO A 389 8.89 -12.10 29.88
CA PRO A 389 9.87 -12.17 28.77
C PRO A 389 9.26 -11.86 27.40
N LEU A 390 7.97 -12.13 27.18
CA LEU A 390 7.25 -11.81 25.96
C LEU A 390 7.26 -10.32 25.60
N LEU A 391 7.39 -9.44 26.58
CA LEU A 391 7.49 -7.99 26.37
C LEU A 391 8.86 -7.58 25.84
N LEU A 392 9.90 -8.34 26.17
CA LEU A 392 11.29 -8.06 25.79
C LEU A 392 11.66 -8.72 24.47
N THR A 393 11.17 -9.93 24.23
CA THR A 393 11.40 -10.72 23.01
C THR A 393 10.45 -10.34 21.87
N GLY A 394 10.01 -9.09 21.87
CA GLY A 394 8.95 -8.57 20.98
C GLY A 394 9.07 -8.96 19.51
N LEU A 395 10.28 -9.25 19.01
CA LEU A 395 10.52 -9.53 17.62
C LEU A 395 10.09 -10.95 17.20
N ASP A 396 10.38 -11.95 18.00
CA ASP A 396 10.12 -13.36 17.65
C ASP A 396 8.62 -13.66 17.57
N LYS A 397 7.81 -12.85 18.22
CA LYS A 397 6.34 -12.94 18.20
C LYS A 397 5.66 -11.81 17.41
N THR A 398 6.42 -10.82 16.92
CA THR A 398 5.95 -9.67 16.15
C THR A 398 6.17 -9.81 14.66
N ALA A 399 6.52 -10.97 14.14
CA ALA A 399 6.50 -11.29 12.72
C ALA A 399 5.16 -10.87 12.05
N LYS A 400 4.06 -10.85 12.82
CA LYS A 400 2.74 -10.31 12.41
C LYS A 400 2.74 -8.80 12.09
N HIS A 401 3.71 -8.05 12.58
CA HIS A 401 3.83 -6.59 12.38
C HIS A 401 4.90 -6.21 11.37
N MET A 402 5.72 -7.15 10.92
CA MET A 402 6.70 -6.94 9.87
C MET A 402 6.03 -7.04 8.48
N PRO A 403 6.38 -6.15 7.53
CA PRO A 403 5.99 -6.35 6.15
C PRO A 403 6.71 -7.60 5.62
N ILE A 404 5.95 -8.52 5.02
CA ILE A 404 6.53 -9.72 4.41
C ILE A 404 7.29 -9.29 3.14
N PRO A 405 8.57 -9.59 3.02
CA PRO A 405 9.41 -9.18 1.89
C PRO A 405 9.23 -10.11 0.69
N TYR A 406 8.06 -10.09 0.06
CA TYR A 406 7.78 -10.93 -1.10
C TYR A 406 8.78 -10.69 -2.23
N VAL A 407 9.40 -11.77 -2.71
CA VAL A 407 10.37 -11.77 -3.82
C VAL A 407 9.77 -12.41 -5.07
N PRO A 408 10.22 -12.06 -6.30
CA PRO A 408 9.87 -12.81 -7.50
C PRO A 408 10.34 -14.26 -7.39
N MET A 409 9.61 -15.20 -7.98
CA MET A 409 9.91 -16.64 -7.87
C MET A 409 10.63 -17.15 -9.11
N LEU A 410 11.67 -17.97 -8.91
CA LEU A 410 12.43 -18.63 -10.00
C LEU A 410 11.73 -19.88 -10.53
N ILE A 411 10.72 -20.37 -9.82
CA ILE A 411 9.87 -21.51 -10.19
C ILE A 411 8.40 -21.08 -10.09
N PRO A 412 7.48 -21.82 -10.75
CA PRO A 412 6.05 -21.51 -10.64
C PRO A 412 5.58 -21.48 -9.19
N PRO A 413 4.70 -20.52 -8.81
CA PRO A 413 4.15 -20.44 -7.47
C PRO A 413 3.38 -21.69 -7.07
N ARG A 414 3.29 -21.93 -5.76
CA ARG A 414 2.42 -22.99 -5.22
C ARG A 414 0.96 -22.65 -5.52
N LYS A 415 0.20 -23.63 -6.02
CA LYS A 415 -1.23 -23.48 -6.31
C LYS A 415 -2.01 -23.09 -5.05
N TRP A 416 -2.96 -22.18 -5.20
CA TRP A 416 -3.85 -21.80 -4.12
C TRP A 416 -4.86 -22.92 -3.79
N LYS A 417 -4.99 -23.24 -2.51
CA LYS A 417 -5.92 -24.24 -1.98
C LYS A 417 -6.75 -23.75 -0.79
N GLY A 418 -6.53 -22.48 -0.37
CA GLY A 418 -7.20 -21.87 0.78
C GLY A 418 -6.63 -20.50 1.11
N TYR A 419 -7.02 -19.95 2.26
CA TYR A 419 -6.66 -18.60 2.68
C TYR A 419 -5.14 -18.37 2.79
N ASP A 420 -4.42 -19.33 3.35
CA ASP A 420 -2.98 -19.28 3.66
C ASP A 420 -2.17 -20.44 3.02
N ARG A 421 -2.76 -21.12 2.03
CA ARG A 421 -2.16 -22.27 1.35
C ARG A 421 -1.96 -21.98 -0.13
N GLY A 422 -0.78 -21.50 -0.53
CA GLY A 422 -0.41 -21.18 -1.91
C GLY A 422 0.67 -20.12 -1.98
N GLY A 423 1.03 -19.63 -3.16
CA GLY A 423 1.99 -18.57 -3.39
C GLY A 423 3.45 -18.96 -3.19
N HIS A 424 4.18 -18.34 -2.28
CA HIS A 424 5.61 -18.59 -2.02
C HIS A 424 5.88 -19.96 -1.36
N LEU A 425 7.13 -20.40 -1.38
CA LEU A 425 7.54 -21.68 -0.79
C LEU A 425 7.73 -21.59 0.73
N PHE A 426 8.43 -20.57 1.18
CA PHE A 426 8.81 -20.32 2.57
C PHE A 426 8.07 -19.15 3.18
N LEU A 427 7.95 -18.01 2.47
CA LEU A 427 7.29 -16.82 3.00
C LEU A 427 5.79 -17.03 3.23
N PRO A 428 5.24 -16.61 4.39
CA PRO A 428 3.81 -16.68 4.65
C PRO A 428 3.01 -15.96 3.55
N SER A 429 2.14 -16.67 2.85
CA SER A 429 1.37 -16.12 1.74
C SER A 429 -0.12 -16.18 2.06
N TYR A 430 -0.81 -15.08 1.83
CA TYR A 430 -2.26 -14.97 2.05
C TYR A 430 -2.95 -14.60 0.76
N ILE A 431 -4.01 -15.33 0.43
CA ILE A 431 -4.76 -15.12 -0.82
C ILE A 431 -5.41 -13.74 -0.90
N MET A 432 -5.66 -13.11 0.24
CA MET A 432 -6.29 -11.80 0.30
C MET A 432 -5.58 -10.83 1.25
N ARG A 433 -5.47 -9.58 0.81
CA ARG A 433 -4.97 -8.44 1.59
C ARG A 433 -6.09 -7.92 2.49
N THR A 434 -6.24 -8.48 3.69
CA THR A 434 -7.34 -8.13 4.61
C THR A 434 -7.08 -6.85 5.43
N HIS A 435 -5.85 -6.33 5.43
CA HIS A 435 -5.44 -5.14 6.21
C HIS A 435 -5.89 -5.16 7.68
N GLY A 436 -5.96 -6.36 8.28
CA GLY A 436 -6.36 -6.58 9.66
C GLY A 436 -7.86 -6.81 9.89
N SER A 437 -8.71 -6.70 8.87
CA SER A 437 -10.15 -7.01 8.98
C SER A 437 -10.38 -8.49 9.26
N ARG A 438 -10.83 -8.80 10.48
CA ARG A 438 -11.14 -10.17 10.91
C ARG A 438 -12.35 -10.73 10.17
N LYS A 439 -13.44 -9.96 10.05
CA LYS A 439 -14.69 -10.40 9.40
C LYS A 439 -14.47 -10.83 7.95
N GLN A 440 -13.66 -10.09 7.18
CA GLN A 440 -13.34 -10.46 5.81
C GLN A 440 -12.49 -11.74 5.74
N ARG A 441 -11.50 -11.89 6.63
CA ARG A 441 -10.68 -13.10 6.72
C ARG A 441 -11.51 -14.32 7.09
N ASP A 442 -12.39 -14.17 8.07
CA ASP A 442 -13.22 -15.26 8.57
C ASP A 442 -14.26 -15.67 7.51
N ALA A 443 -14.84 -14.71 6.76
CA ALA A 443 -15.71 -14.98 5.62
C ALA A 443 -15.04 -15.88 4.56
N ILE A 444 -13.73 -15.69 4.27
CA ILE A 444 -13.02 -16.54 3.30
C ILE A 444 -12.68 -17.92 3.89
N LYS A 445 -12.35 -17.99 5.19
CA LYS A 445 -11.99 -19.25 5.82
C LYS A 445 -13.17 -20.21 6.00
N THR A 446 -14.38 -19.68 6.15
CA THR A 446 -15.60 -20.47 6.37
C THR A 446 -16.22 -21.06 5.09
N ILE A 447 -15.81 -20.56 3.92
CA ILE A 447 -16.40 -20.98 2.65
C ILE A 447 -15.81 -22.31 2.16
N PRO A 448 -16.66 -23.21 1.59
CA PRO A 448 -16.18 -24.40 0.93
C PRO A 448 -15.21 -24.08 -0.23
N GLY A 449 -14.07 -24.77 -0.29
CA GLY A 449 -13.07 -24.54 -1.33
C GLY A 449 -13.60 -24.67 -2.77
N LYS A 450 -14.62 -25.49 -2.98
CA LYS A 450 -15.30 -25.65 -4.30
C LYS A 450 -15.92 -24.34 -4.80
N GLN A 451 -16.47 -23.50 -3.90
CA GLN A 451 -17.08 -22.23 -4.27
C GLN A 451 -16.04 -21.23 -4.85
N MET A 452 -14.80 -21.27 -4.35
CA MET A 452 -13.71 -20.41 -4.80
C MET A 452 -12.80 -21.04 -5.86
N GLN A 453 -13.13 -22.20 -6.38
CA GLN A 453 -12.25 -22.96 -7.27
C GLN A 453 -11.81 -22.13 -8.51
N LYS A 454 -12.76 -21.45 -9.16
CA LYS A 454 -12.46 -20.58 -10.31
C LYS A 454 -11.54 -19.40 -9.95
N VAL A 455 -11.68 -18.85 -8.74
CA VAL A 455 -10.81 -17.79 -8.24
C VAL A 455 -9.38 -18.31 -8.04
N PHE A 456 -9.22 -19.50 -7.47
CA PHE A 456 -7.91 -20.14 -7.31
C PHE A 456 -7.25 -20.40 -8.66
N GLU A 457 -7.99 -20.96 -9.61
CA GLU A 457 -7.50 -21.23 -10.97
C GLU A 457 -7.04 -19.97 -11.70
N ALA A 458 -7.80 -18.86 -11.58
CA ALA A 458 -7.42 -17.60 -12.16
C ALA A 458 -6.12 -17.02 -11.55
N LEU A 459 -5.98 -17.08 -10.22
CA LEU A 459 -4.76 -16.60 -9.55
C LEU A 459 -3.55 -17.47 -9.88
N ASP A 460 -3.73 -18.79 -9.99
CA ASP A 460 -2.68 -19.71 -10.40
C ASP A 460 -2.25 -19.46 -11.85
N MET A 461 -3.21 -19.18 -12.74
CA MET A 461 -2.92 -18.82 -14.12
C MET A 461 -2.10 -17.53 -14.21
N LEU A 462 -2.53 -16.48 -13.53
CA LEU A 462 -1.80 -15.20 -13.48
C LEU A 462 -0.40 -15.36 -12.88
N GLY A 463 -0.28 -16.22 -11.84
CA GLY A 463 0.99 -16.53 -11.21
C GLY A 463 1.95 -17.33 -12.08
N ASN A 464 1.42 -18.14 -13.01
CA ASN A 464 2.20 -18.98 -13.91
C ASN A 464 2.71 -18.26 -15.18
N THR A 465 2.38 -17.00 -15.36
CA THR A 465 2.96 -16.19 -16.45
C THR A 465 4.44 -15.95 -16.15
N LYS A 466 5.32 -16.46 -17.01
CA LYS A 466 6.78 -16.38 -16.86
C LYS A 466 7.29 -15.06 -17.46
N TRP A 467 7.98 -14.27 -16.65
CA TRP A 467 8.55 -12.98 -17.01
C TRP A 467 10.07 -13.04 -17.12
N ARG A 468 10.68 -12.16 -17.91
CA ARG A 468 12.11 -11.92 -17.93
C ARG A 468 12.40 -10.42 -18.00
N VAL A 469 13.66 -10.04 -17.76
CA VAL A 469 14.12 -8.65 -17.85
C VAL A 469 14.57 -8.33 -19.27
N ASN A 470 14.04 -7.28 -19.88
CA ASN A 470 14.54 -6.71 -21.13
C ASN A 470 15.88 -6.01 -20.87
N LYS A 471 16.96 -6.68 -21.22
CA LYS A 471 18.34 -6.20 -20.96
C LYS A 471 18.68 -4.91 -21.70
N ARG A 472 18.15 -4.72 -22.92
CA ARG A 472 18.42 -3.52 -23.74
C ARG A 472 17.79 -2.29 -23.07
N VAL A 473 16.51 -2.36 -22.73
CA VAL A 473 15.82 -1.26 -22.03
C VAL A 473 16.43 -1.00 -20.66
N LEU A 474 16.77 -2.04 -19.89
CA LEU A 474 17.44 -1.88 -18.58
C LEU A 474 18.77 -1.12 -18.73
N SER A 475 19.59 -1.44 -19.73
CA SER A 475 20.87 -0.74 -19.98
C SER A 475 20.68 0.75 -20.24
N VAL A 476 19.63 1.13 -21.02
CA VAL A 476 19.29 2.54 -21.26
C VAL A 476 18.85 3.23 -19.97
N VAL A 477 17.97 2.59 -19.20
CA VAL A 477 17.52 3.11 -17.89
C VAL A 477 18.70 3.35 -16.94
N GLU A 478 19.62 2.40 -16.85
CA GLU A 478 20.82 2.51 -16.01
C GLU A 478 21.73 3.66 -16.44
N SER A 479 21.93 3.83 -17.74
CA SER A 479 22.72 4.94 -18.30
C SER A 479 22.09 6.30 -17.99
N LEU A 480 20.79 6.44 -18.21
CA LEU A 480 20.06 7.68 -17.90
C LEU A 480 20.05 7.97 -16.39
N TRP A 481 19.91 6.93 -15.59
CA TRP A 481 19.94 7.06 -14.14
C TRP A 481 21.35 7.44 -13.63
N ALA A 482 22.41 6.85 -14.17
CA ALA A 482 23.79 7.23 -13.86
C ALA A 482 24.10 8.66 -14.30
N GLY A 483 23.56 9.11 -15.44
CA GLY A 483 23.68 10.47 -15.96
C GLY A 483 22.95 11.56 -15.18
N GLY A 484 22.20 11.21 -14.12
CA GLY A 484 21.55 12.17 -13.23
C GLY A 484 20.03 12.09 -13.17
N GLY A 485 19.40 11.27 -14.01
CA GLY A 485 17.93 11.17 -14.11
C GLY A 485 17.29 12.40 -14.75
N ASN A 486 16.12 12.80 -14.28
CA ASN A 486 15.32 13.94 -14.77
C ASN A 486 14.89 13.82 -16.25
N VAL A 487 14.81 12.60 -16.77
CA VAL A 487 14.44 12.26 -18.14
C VAL A 487 13.48 11.07 -18.09
N ALA A 488 12.55 10.97 -19.04
CA ALA A 488 11.60 9.85 -19.16
C ALA A 488 10.86 9.53 -17.85
N GLY A 489 10.45 10.53 -17.10
CA GLY A 489 9.76 10.33 -15.81
C GLY A 489 10.66 9.90 -14.65
N LEU A 490 11.96 9.70 -14.87
CA LEU A 490 12.93 9.48 -13.80
C LEU A 490 13.12 10.76 -12.98
N VAL A 491 13.12 10.61 -11.65
CA VAL A 491 13.35 11.75 -10.75
C VAL A 491 14.79 12.26 -10.85
N ASP A 492 14.96 13.57 -10.71
CA ASP A 492 16.29 14.19 -10.64
C ASP A 492 17.07 13.68 -9.42
N ARG A 493 18.32 13.25 -9.64
CA ARG A 493 19.23 12.80 -8.57
C ARG A 493 19.79 13.94 -7.74
N LYS A 494 19.76 15.17 -8.25
CA LYS A 494 20.19 16.37 -7.52
C LYS A 494 19.04 16.94 -6.70
N ASP A 495 19.38 17.46 -5.52
CA ASP A 495 18.43 18.19 -4.68
C ASP A 495 18.27 19.64 -5.18
N VAL A 496 17.09 20.20 -4.99
CA VAL A 496 16.87 21.64 -5.17
C VAL A 496 17.60 22.39 -4.07
N THR A 497 18.33 23.42 -4.44
CA THR A 497 19.04 24.30 -3.48
C THR A 497 18.04 24.93 -2.51
N VAL A 498 18.32 24.81 -1.22
CA VAL A 498 17.50 25.43 -0.18
C VAL A 498 17.96 26.87 -0.04
N PRO A 499 17.10 27.90 -0.24
CA PRO A 499 17.48 29.30 -0.13
C PRO A 499 18.11 29.58 1.24
N GLU A 500 19.18 30.33 1.25
CA GLU A 500 19.84 30.79 2.47
C GLU A 500 18.97 31.80 3.23
N LYS A 501 19.20 31.88 4.53
CA LYS A 501 18.43 32.81 5.36
C LYS A 501 18.83 34.26 4.99
N PRO A 502 17.87 35.16 4.66
CA PRO A 502 18.20 36.55 4.40
C PRO A 502 18.80 37.23 5.65
N THR A 503 19.72 38.13 5.45
CA THR A 503 20.33 38.96 6.50
C THR A 503 19.40 40.10 6.97
N SER A 504 18.40 40.42 6.17
CA SER A 504 17.37 41.44 6.45
C SER A 504 16.50 41.08 7.67
N GLU A 505 16.10 42.10 8.43
CA GLU A 505 15.14 41.96 9.53
C GLU A 505 13.67 42.15 9.08
N ASP A 506 13.43 42.44 7.80
CA ASP A 506 12.06 42.55 7.27
C ASP A 506 11.27 41.27 7.46
N LEU A 507 10.12 41.40 8.14
CA LEU A 507 9.24 40.28 8.46
C LEU A 507 8.62 39.64 7.21
N LYS A 508 8.39 40.41 6.13
CA LYS A 508 7.83 39.90 4.88
C LYS A 508 8.87 39.01 4.16
N GLU A 509 10.08 39.51 3.98
CA GLU A 509 11.17 38.79 3.35
C GLU A 509 11.54 37.49 4.10
N ILE A 510 11.60 37.58 5.45
CA ILE A 510 11.79 36.40 6.30
C ILE A 510 10.65 35.38 6.14
N GLN A 511 9.41 35.81 5.90
CA GLN A 511 8.26 34.96 5.76
C GLN A 511 8.27 34.28 4.39
N GLU A 512 8.60 34.96 3.33
CA GLU A 512 8.78 34.45 1.97
C GLU A 512 9.94 33.43 1.91
N TRP A 513 11.09 33.76 2.49
CA TRP A 513 12.18 32.83 2.65
C TRP A 513 11.76 31.55 3.41
N LYS A 514 11.02 31.69 4.52
CA LYS A 514 10.51 30.51 5.26
C LYS A 514 9.60 29.65 4.41
N TRP A 515 8.78 30.26 3.58
CA TRP A 515 7.88 29.53 2.66
C TRP A 515 8.69 28.82 1.57
N SER A 516 9.59 29.54 0.89
CA SER A 516 10.47 29.04 -0.17
C SER A 516 11.38 27.91 0.34
N ALA A 517 12.06 28.10 1.47
CA ALA A 517 12.88 27.07 2.09
C ALA A 517 12.09 25.81 2.50
N ARG A 518 10.80 25.96 2.90
CA ARG A 518 9.93 24.81 3.19
C ARG A 518 9.53 24.09 1.91
N LYS A 519 9.21 24.85 0.84
CA LYS A 519 8.89 24.29 -0.48
C LYS A 519 10.06 23.46 -1.02
N ALA A 520 11.28 24.02 -1.02
CA ALA A 520 12.49 23.31 -1.45
C ALA A 520 12.75 22.05 -0.62
N LYS A 521 12.65 22.13 0.72
CA LYS A 521 12.81 20.94 1.60
C LYS A 521 11.75 19.88 1.36
N LYS A 522 10.51 20.28 1.03
CA LYS A 522 9.43 19.33 0.71
C LYS A 522 9.72 18.61 -0.60
N ILE A 523 10.13 19.34 -1.64
CA ILE A 523 10.52 18.78 -2.94
C ILE A 523 11.69 17.79 -2.76
N ASN A 524 12.74 18.16 -2.01
CA ASN A 524 13.89 17.28 -1.79
C ASN A 524 13.50 16.00 -1.04
N MET A 525 12.57 16.08 -0.11
CA MET A 525 12.06 14.89 0.60
C MET A 525 11.23 13.98 -0.32
N GLU A 526 10.44 14.57 -1.23
CA GLU A 526 9.69 13.84 -2.25
C GLU A 526 10.65 13.21 -3.27
N ARG A 527 11.64 13.96 -3.78
CA ARG A 527 12.70 13.44 -4.67
C ARG A 527 13.50 12.30 -4.04
N HIS A 528 13.87 12.43 -2.76
CA HIS A 528 14.58 11.37 -2.04
C HIS A 528 13.74 10.08 -1.96
N SER A 529 12.46 10.19 -1.66
CA SER A 529 11.56 9.03 -1.62
C SER A 529 11.43 8.35 -2.98
N LEU A 530 11.33 9.14 -4.07
CA LEU A 530 11.26 8.62 -5.44
C LEU A 530 12.58 7.99 -5.88
N ARG A 531 13.72 8.55 -5.51
CA ARG A 531 15.04 7.95 -5.78
C ARG A 531 15.19 6.59 -5.11
N CYS A 532 14.77 6.46 -3.86
CA CYS A 532 14.78 5.18 -3.16
C CYS A 532 13.86 4.14 -3.85
N ASP A 533 12.69 4.56 -4.33
CA ASP A 533 11.76 3.69 -5.05
C ASP A 533 12.38 3.18 -6.38
N ILE A 534 13.01 4.07 -7.15
CA ILE A 534 13.71 3.71 -8.41
C ILE A 534 14.85 2.73 -8.12
N GLU A 535 15.70 3.00 -7.11
CA GLU A 535 16.82 2.11 -6.76
C GLU A 535 16.34 0.72 -6.29
N LEU A 536 15.25 0.64 -5.55
CA LEU A 536 14.64 -0.64 -5.17
C LEU A 536 14.18 -1.43 -6.41
N LYS A 537 13.56 -0.76 -7.39
CA LYS A 537 13.13 -1.38 -8.66
C LYS A 537 14.32 -1.88 -9.46
N LEU A 538 15.34 -1.02 -9.65
CA LEU A 538 16.55 -1.37 -10.38
C LEU A 538 17.35 -2.48 -9.67
N SER A 539 17.40 -2.50 -8.34
CA SER A 539 18.10 -3.56 -7.61
C SER A 539 17.50 -4.95 -7.86
N VAL A 540 16.17 -5.03 -8.00
CA VAL A 540 15.49 -6.29 -8.35
C VAL A 540 15.76 -6.65 -9.81
N ALA A 541 15.66 -5.67 -10.74
CA ALA A 541 15.94 -5.90 -12.16
C ALA A 541 17.39 -6.41 -12.38
N ARG A 542 18.37 -5.80 -11.71
CA ARG A 542 19.79 -6.23 -11.79
C ARG A 542 20.01 -7.66 -11.29
N LYS A 543 19.31 -8.06 -10.23
CA LYS A 543 19.39 -9.43 -9.70
C LYS A 543 18.81 -10.47 -10.64
N LEU A 544 17.77 -10.08 -11.40
CA LEU A 544 17.01 -10.99 -12.25
C LEU A 544 17.39 -10.90 -13.75
N LYS A 545 18.28 -9.98 -14.14
CA LYS A 545 18.61 -9.72 -15.56
C LYS A 545 19.17 -10.94 -16.29
N ASP A 546 19.87 -11.82 -15.58
CA ASP A 546 20.52 -13.00 -16.17
C ASP A 546 19.72 -14.30 -15.93
N GLU A 547 18.58 -14.21 -15.23
CA GLU A 547 17.69 -15.33 -15.09
C GLU A 547 16.89 -15.57 -16.38
N GLU A 548 16.68 -16.83 -16.71
CA GLU A 548 15.89 -17.22 -17.88
C GLU A 548 14.43 -16.82 -17.77
N GLY A 549 13.94 -16.66 -16.54
CA GLY A 549 12.63 -16.16 -16.21
C GLY A 549 12.25 -16.34 -14.76
N PHE A 550 11.21 -15.64 -14.37
CA PHE A 550 10.69 -15.63 -13.00
C PHE A 550 9.17 -15.41 -13.01
N TYR A 551 8.55 -15.61 -11.87
CA TYR A 551 7.10 -15.61 -11.71
C TYR A 551 6.67 -14.68 -10.59
N TYR A 552 5.42 -14.18 -10.68
CA TYR A 552 4.81 -13.37 -9.64
C TYR A 552 3.59 -14.08 -9.05
N PRO A 553 3.65 -14.63 -7.82
CA PRO A 553 2.44 -15.03 -7.11
C PRO A 553 1.47 -13.87 -7.01
N HIS A 554 0.18 -14.12 -7.21
CA HIS A 554 -0.89 -13.13 -7.14
C HIS A 554 -1.78 -13.37 -5.93
N ASN A 555 -2.28 -12.28 -5.34
CA ASN A 555 -3.31 -12.28 -4.32
C ASN A 555 -4.39 -11.23 -4.61
N LEU A 556 -5.45 -11.24 -3.82
CA LEU A 556 -6.62 -10.38 -4.01
C LEU A 556 -6.63 -9.21 -3.03
N ASP A 557 -7.26 -8.11 -3.43
CA ASP A 557 -7.85 -7.20 -2.47
C ASP A 557 -9.23 -7.71 -1.99
N PHE A 558 -9.85 -7.02 -1.03
CA PHE A 558 -11.12 -7.46 -0.46
C PHE A 558 -12.29 -7.47 -1.48
N ARG A 559 -12.17 -6.77 -2.62
CA ARG A 559 -13.15 -6.69 -3.70
C ARG A 559 -13.02 -7.81 -4.72
N GLY A 560 -11.88 -8.47 -4.75
CA GLY A 560 -11.56 -9.53 -5.71
C GLY A 560 -10.65 -9.11 -6.87
N ARG A 561 -10.07 -7.91 -6.84
CA ARG A 561 -9.04 -7.53 -7.81
C ARG A 561 -7.71 -8.21 -7.51
N ALA A 562 -7.09 -8.82 -8.52
CA ALA A 562 -5.81 -9.51 -8.39
C ALA A 562 -4.60 -8.55 -8.45
N TYR A 563 -3.58 -8.86 -7.65
CA TYR A 563 -2.33 -8.08 -7.59
C TYR A 563 -1.13 -9.02 -7.44
N PRO A 564 0.01 -8.77 -8.12
CA PRO A 564 1.25 -9.45 -7.80
C PRO A 564 1.66 -9.15 -6.36
N MET A 565 2.15 -10.16 -5.66
CA MET A 565 2.54 -10.00 -4.25
C MET A 565 3.82 -9.18 -4.10
N HIS A 566 4.78 -9.32 -5.02
CA HIS A 566 5.98 -8.49 -5.05
C HIS A 566 5.66 -7.02 -5.37
N SER A 567 6.20 -6.08 -4.58
CA SER A 567 5.77 -4.67 -4.60
C SER A 567 6.61 -3.75 -5.48
N HIS A 568 7.87 -4.08 -5.76
CA HIS A 568 8.81 -3.15 -6.42
C HIS A 568 8.79 -3.27 -7.94
N LEU A 569 9.31 -4.35 -8.49
CA LEU A 569 9.38 -4.60 -9.92
C LEU A 569 8.24 -5.52 -10.33
N ASN A 570 7.16 -4.98 -10.88
CA ASN A 570 6.03 -5.76 -11.41
C ASN A 570 5.30 -4.97 -12.51
N HIS A 571 4.51 -5.67 -13.33
CA HIS A 571 3.79 -5.11 -14.47
C HIS A 571 2.61 -4.18 -14.10
N LEU A 572 2.15 -4.14 -12.84
CA LEU A 572 1.18 -3.15 -12.38
C LEU A 572 1.82 -1.82 -11.96
N SER A 573 3.15 -1.73 -11.98
CA SER A 573 3.90 -0.57 -11.50
C SER A 573 4.05 0.51 -12.59
N SER A 574 5.08 1.35 -12.49
CA SER A 574 5.33 2.48 -13.39
C SER A 574 5.80 2.05 -14.79
N ASP A 575 5.80 2.99 -15.74
CA ASP A 575 6.35 2.83 -17.09
C ASP A 575 7.74 2.17 -17.08
N LEU A 576 8.67 2.63 -16.24
CA LEU A 576 9.98 2.00 -16.06
C LEU A 576 9.88 0.47 -15.83
N CYS A 577 8.99 0.02 -14.94
CA CYS A 577 8.83 -1.40 -14.65
C CYS A 577 8.23 -2.17 -15.81
N ARG A 578 7.26 -1.58 -16.50
CA ARG A 578 6.59 -2.17 -17.66
C ARG A 578 7.54 -2.28 -18.85
N GLY A 579 8.35 -1.25 -19.12
CA GLY A 579 9.33 -1.26 -20.20
C GLY A 579 10.47 -2.25 -19.97
N VAL A 580 10.85 -2.51 -18.71
CA VAL A 580 11.92 -3.45 -18.36
C VAL A 580 11.44 -4.91 -18.30
N LEU A 581 10.11 -5.16 -18.23
CA LEU A 581 9.55 -6.51 -18.14
C LEU A 581 8.98 -6.97 -19.48
N GLU A 582 9.32 -8.19 -19.89
CA GLU A 582 8.76 -8.86 -21.05
C GLU A 582 8.45 -10.32 -20.74
N PHE A 583 7.65 -11.00 -21.59
CA PHE A 583 7.40 -12.42 -21.44
C PHE A 583 8.68 -13.23 -21.68
N ALA A 584 8.94 -14.20 -20.82
CA ALA A 584 10.13 -15.05 -20.97
C ALA A 584 10.01 -15.98 -22.18
N GLU A 585 8.80 -16.41 -22.50
CA GLU A 585 8.53 -17.21 -23.71
C GLU A 585 8.25 -16.23 -24.87
N GLY A 586 8.92 -16.41 -25.99
CA GLY A 586 8.69 -15.65 -27.20
C GLY A 586 7.79 -16.39 -28.17
N ARG A 587 7.05 -15.64 -28.99
CA ARG A 587 6.24 -16.16 -30.08
C ARG A 587 6.53 -15.43 -31.39
N PRO A 588 6.44 -16.10 -32.56
CA PRO A 588 6.60 -15.42 -33.85
C PRO A 588 5.47 -14.41 -34.03
N LEU A 589 5.81 -13.24 -34.63
CA LEU A 589 4.83 -12.15 -34.79
C LEU A 589 3.66 -12.57 -35.67
N GLY A 590 3.91 -13.25 -36.80
CA GLY A 590 2.86 -13.47 -37.81
C GLY A 590 2.40 -12.14 -38.47
N LYS A 591 1.47 -12.21 -39.39
CA LYS A 591 0.91 -11.00 -40.05
C LYS A 591 0.11 -10.13 -39.06
N SER A 592 -0.75 -10.75 -38.29
CA SER A 592 -1.57 -10.09 -37.31
C SER A 592 -0.72 -9.42 -36.23
N GLY A 593 0.29 -10.10 -35.71
CA GLY A 593 1.15 -9.59 -34.64
C GLY A 593 2.00 -8.39 -35.08
N LEU A 594 2.51 -8.35 -36.31
CA LEU A 594 3.21 -7.18 -36.81
C LEU A 594 2.29 -5.94 -36.86
N ARG A 595 1.04 -6.15 -37.28
CA ARG A 595 0.01 -5.09 -37.27
C ARG A 595 -0.25 -4.60 -35.84
N TRP A 596 -0.44 -5.52 -34.87
CA TRP A 596 -0.70 -5.17 -33.48
C TRP A 596 0.50 -4.52 -32.80
N LEU A 597 1.73 -4.91 -33.15
CA LEU A 597 2.93 -4.26 -32.66
C LEU A 597 3.02 -2.78 -33.07
N LYS A 598 2.67 -2.46 -34.33
CA LYS A 598 2.58 -1.08 -34.80
C LYS A 598 1.48 -0.30 -34.06
N ILE A 599 0.28 -0.88 -33.93
CA ILE A 599 -0.84 -0.24 -33.19
C ILE A 599 -0.44 0.02 -31.73
N HIS A 600 0.22 -0.96 -31.11
CA HIS A 600 0.67 -0.83 -29.72
C HIS A 600 1.70 0.30 -29.54
N LEU A 601 2.65 0.43 -30.48
CA LEU A 601 3.61 1.55 -30.46
C LEU A 601 2.90 2.90 -30.54
N ALA A 602 1.90 3.03 -31.41
CA ALA A 602 1.08 4.24 -31.52
C ALA A 602 0.31 4.53 -30.21
N ASN A 603 -0.23 3.49 -29.56
CA ASN A 603 -0.92 3.61 -28.27
C ASN A 603 0.01 4.06 -27.13
N LEU A 604 1.25 3.58 -27.12
CA LEU A 604 2.26 3.95 -26.11
C LEU A 604 2.78 5.37 -26.33
N TYR A 605 2.93 5.79 -27.59
CA TYR A 605 3.26 7.18 -27.89
C TYR A 605 2.17 8.12 -27.43
N ALA A 606 0.91 7.73 -27.64
CA ALA A 606 -0.30 8.46 -27.26
C ALA A 606 -0.34 9.90 -27.83
N CYS A 607 -0.37 10.94 -27.00
CA CYS A 607 -0.42 12.36 -27.42
C CYS A 607 -1.57 12.70 -28.41
N GLY A 608 -2.65 11.92 -28.41
CA GLY A 608 -3.82 12.06 -29.29
C GLY A 608 -3.89 11.00 -30.40
N VAL A 609 -2.79 10.31 -30.72
CA VAL A 609 -2.75 9.24 -31.72
C VAL A 609 -3.62 8.05 -31.34
N GLU A 610 -3.75 7.79 -30.05
CA GLU A 610 -4.63 6.75 -29.49
C GLU A 610 -6.14 6.99 -29.79
N LYS A 611 -6.49 8.14 -30.38
CA LYS A 611 -7.86 8.49 -30.80
C LYS A 611 -8.11 8.23 -32.27
N PHE A 612 -7.08 7.94 -33.05
CA PHE A 612 -7.21 7.58 -34.44
C PHE A 612 -7.82 6.18 -34.61
N SER A 613 -8.40 5.92 -35.77
CA SER A 613 -8.73 4.56 -36.18
C SER A 613 -7.47 3.68 -36.21
N TYR A 614 -7.61 2.38 -36.25
CA TYR A 614 -6.46 1.48 -36.38
C TYR A 614 -5.58 1.79 -37.59
N ASP A 615 -6.19 2.12 -38.71
CA ASP A 615 -5.45 2.51 -39.92
C ASP A 615 -4.72 3.85 -39.74
N GLY A 616 -5.33 4.82 -39.06
CA GLY A 616 -4.66 6.06 -38.69
C GLY A 616 -3.47 5.86 -37.77
N ARG A 617 -3.54 4.90 -36.82
CA ARG A 617 -2.42 4.53 -35.96
C ARG A 617 -1.29 3.84 -36.73
N LEU A 618 -1.63 2.99 -37.70
CA LEU A 618 -0.65 2.37 -38.60
C LEU A 618 0.07 3.39 -39.45
N ALA A 619 -0.67 4.32 -40.11
CA ALA A 619 -0.10 5.40 -40.87
C ALA A 619 0.80 6.31 -40.03
N PHE A 620 0.45 6.60 -38.79
CA PHE A 620 1.32 7.34 -37.87
C PHE A 620 2.67 6.64 -37.66
N VAL A 621 2.68 5.33 -37.41
CA VAL A 621 3.93 4.56 -37.21
C VAL A 621 4.76 4.51 -38.50
N GLU A 622 4.10 4.35 -39.65
CA GLU A 622 4.78 4.32 -40.95
C GLU A 622 5.44 5.67 -41.28
N ASN A 623 4.82 6.78 -40.92
CA ASN A 623 5.37 8.12 -41.12
C ASN A 623 6.57 8.42 -40.20
N HIS A 624 6.74 7.68 -39.07
CA HIS A 624 7.81 7.88 -38.10
C HIS A 624 8.83 6.73 -38.06
N ILE A 625 8.90 5.91 -39.11
CA ILE A 625 9.82 4.76 -39.17
C ILE A 625 11.27 5.15 -38.89
N HIS A 626 11.74 6.27 -39.47
CA HIS A 626 13.12 6.75 -39.25
C HIS A 626 13.38 7.11 -37.79
N ASP A 627 12.45 7.77 -37.12
CA ASP A 627 12.52 8.13 -35.72
C ASP A 627 12.52 6.88 -34.82
N ILE A 628 11.75 5.85 -35.21
CA ILE A 628 11.66 4.56 -34.52
C ILE A 628 12.99 3.82 -34.63
N PHE A 629 13.61 3.77 -35.84
CA PHE A 629 14.92 3.15 -36.02
C PHE A 629 16.02 3.90 -35.26
N ASP A 630 16.01 5.23 -35.30
CA ASP A 630 16.97 6.02 -34.51
C ASP A 630 16.80 5.79 -32.99
N SER A 631 15.56 5.79 -32.51
CA SER A 631 15.25 5.49 -31.09
C SER A 631 15.72 4.10 -30.68
N ALA A 632 15.59 3.09 -31.53
CA ALA A 632 16.02 1.72 -31.28
C ALA A 632 17.54 1.56 -31.29
N ASN A 633 18.24 2.22 -32.23
CA ASN A 633 19.69 2.08 -32.42
C ASN A 633 20.49 3.06 -31.56
N ASN A 634 20.01 4.29 -31.39
CA ASN A 634 20.68 5.39 -30.68
C ASN A 634 19.78 5.98 -29.57
N PRO A 635 19.30 5.20 -28.60
CA PRO A 635 18.26 5.65 -27.64
C PRO A 635 18.72 6.82 -26.75
N ILE A 636 20.04 7.01 -26.57
CA ILE A 636 20.61 8.05 -25.70
C ILE A 636 21.14 9.24 -26.49
N ASN A 637 21.78 9.00 -27.61
CA ASN A 637 22.53 10.03 -28.37
C ASN A 637 21.83 10.45 -29.67
N GLY A 638 20.76 9.75 -30.09
CA GLY A 638 19.96 10.09 -31.27
C GLY A 638 18.95 11.21 -31.03
N ASN A 639 17.97 11.33 -31.90
CA ASN A 639 16.88 12.31 -31.82
C ASN A 639 15.98 12.13 -30.58
N ARG A 640 16.03 10.96 -29.95
CA ARG A 640 15.27 10.61 -28.75
C ARG A 640 13.75 10.79 -28.90
N TRP A 641 13.22 10.51 -30.06
CA TRP A 641 11.79 10.63 -30.36
C TRP A 641 10.91 9.91 -29.33
N TRP A 642 11.37 8.75 -28.84
CA TRP A 642 10.67 7.97 -27.80
C TRP A 642 10.44 8.72 -26.49
N LEU A 643 11.18 9.79 -26.16
CA LEU A 643 10.97 10.63 -24.98
C LEU A 643 9.71 11.49 -25.09
N GLY A 644 9.18 11.73 -26.29
CA GLY A 644 7.93 12.42 -26.53
C GLY A 644 6.69 11.59 -26.21
N ALA A 645 6.86 10.29 -26.03
CA ALA A 645 5.77 9.37 -25.68
C ALA A 645 5.21 9.61 -24.27
N GLU A 646 3.92 9.27 -24.04
CA GLU A 646 3.31 9.30 -22.69
C GLU A 646 3.93 8.24 -21.78
N ASP A 647 4.29 7.05 -22.34
CA ASP A 647 4.98 5.94 -21.68
C ASP A 647 6.36 5.66 -22.33
N PRO A 648 7.40 6.45 -22.04
CA PRO A 648 8.65 6.45 -22.80
C PRO A 648 9.39 5.11 -22.84
N PHE A 649 9.56 4.43 -21.69
CA PHE A 649 10.34 3.17 -21.63
C PHE A 649 9.61 2.01 -22.31
N GLN A 650 8.29 1.96 -22.27
CA GLN A 650 7.49 1.00 -23.00
C GLN A 650 7.56 1.31 -24.51
N CYS A 651 7.47 2.59 -24.90
CA CYS A 651 7.64 3.04 -26.28
C CYS A 651 9.01 2.63 -26.83
N LEU A 652 10.08 2.83 -26.06
CA LEU A 652 11.43 2.39 -26.45
C LEU A 652 11.50 0.86 -26.66
N ALA A 653 10.88 0.08 -25.77
CA ALA A 653 10.83 -1.38 -25.92
C ALA A 653 10.10 -1.79 -27.22
N ALA A 654 9.00 -1.11 -27.55
CA ALA A 654 8.28 -1.33 -28.79
C ALA A 654 9.07 -0.89 -30.05
N CYS A 655 9.77 0.26 -30.01
CA CYS A 655 10.68 0.71 -31.08
C CYS A 655 11.77 -0.32 -31.36
N ILE A 656 12.42 -0.84 -30.31
CA ILE A 656 13.45 -1.87 -30.43
C ILE A 656 12.88 -3.13 -31.10
N ASN A 657 11.75 -3.62 -30.66
CA ASN A 657 11.14 -4.84 -31.18
C ASN A 657 10.63 -4.67 -32.62
N LEU A 658 10.04 -3.51 -32.95
CA LEU A 658 9.61 -3.20 -34.31
C LEU A 658 10.80 -3.03 -35.27
N SER A 659 11.88 -2.36 -34.83
CA SER A 659 13.11 -2.22 -35.59
C SER A 659 13.75 -3.58 -35.90
N GLU A 660 13.82 -4.49 -34.95
CA GLU A 660 14.29 -5.86 -35.14
C GLU A 660 13.41 -6.63 -36.16
N ALA A 661 12.10 -6.47 -36.07
CA ALA A 661 11.17 -7.11 -37.00
C ALA A 661 11.36 -6.59 -38.44
N LEU A 662 11.42 -5.26 -38.64
CA LEU A 662 11.53 -4.66 -39.97
C LEU A 662 12.90 -4.83 -40.62
N ASN A 663 13.97 -4.98 -39.85
CA ASN A 663 15.32 -5.29 -40.34
C ASN A 663 15.50 -6.77 -40.74
N SER A 664 14.57 -7.63 -40.37
CA SER A 664 14.60 -9.05 -40.73
C SER A 664 14.11 -9.25 -42.19
N SER A 665 14.73 -10.20 -42.89
CA SER A 665 14.27 -10.63 -44.22
C SER A 665 12.83 -11.18 -44.21
N SER A 666 12.35 -11.63 -43.07
CA SER A 666 11.00 -12.14 -42.85
C SER A 666 10.40 -11.60 -41.54
N PRO A 667 9.84 -10.40 -41.53
CA PRO A 667 9.32 -9.75 -40.32
C PRO A 667 8.33 -10.57 -39.51
N HIS A 668 7.52 -11.38 -40.19
CA HIS A 668 6.48 -12.19 -39.56
C HIS A 668 7.02 -13.39 -38.78
N THR A 669 8.24 -13.83 -39.01
CA THR A 669 8.87 -14.97 -38.32
C THR A 669 9.68 -14.53 -37.10
N VAL A 670 9.91 -13.24 -36.94
CA VAL A 670 10.67 -12.70 -35.79
C VAL A 670 9.95 -13.03 -34.50
N ILE A 671 10.72 -13.55 -33.53
CA ILE A 671 10.21 -13.89 -32.22
C ILE A 671 10.09 -12.63 -31.36
N SER A 672 8.88 -12.33 -30.92
CA SER A 672 8.61 -11.23 -30.00
C SER A 672 8.32 -11.75 -28.60
N HIS A 673 8.89 -11.07 -27.62
CA HIS A 673 8.63 -11.26 -26.18
C HIS A 673 7.81 -10.13 -25.59
N LEU A 674 7.54 -9.06 -26.37
CA LEU A 674 6.89 -7.86 -25.91
C LEU A 674 5.40 -8.13 -25.61
N PRO A 675 4.91 -7.80 -24.40
CA PRO A 675 3.48 -7.83 -24.12
C PRO A 675 2.75 -6.72 -24.88
N ILE A 676 1.69 -7.05 -25.60
CA ILE A 676 0.80 -6.08 -26.22
C ILE A 676 -0.38 -5.83 -25.31
N HIS A 677 -0.64 -4.56 -25.03
CA HIS A 677 -1.69 -4.13 -24.12
C HIS A 677 -2.98 -3.83 -24.89
N GLN A 678 -4.08 -4.27 -24.32
CA GLN A 678 -5.43 -3.89 -24.75
C GLN A 678 -6.14 -3.26 -23.57
N ASP A 679 -6.38 -1.96 -23.64
CA ASP A 679 -6.90 -1.16 -22.53
C ASP A 679 -8.40 -0.89 -22.72
N GLY A 680 -9.19 -1.04 -21.63
CA GLY A 680 -10.59 -0.60 -21.65
C GLY A 680 -10.71 0.91 -21.78
N SER A 681 -11.60 1.39 -22.66
CA SER A 681 -11.78 2.82 -22.95
C SER A 681 -12.15 3.64 -21.71
N CYS A 682 -13.05 3.14 -20.89
CA CYS A 682 -13.41 3.66 -19.58
C CYS A 682 -14.08 2.54 -18.76
N ASN A 683 -13.29 1.61 -18.27
CA ASN A 683 -13.74 0.32 -17.73
C ASN A 683 -14.94 0.42 -16.76
N GLY A 684 -14.89 1.33 -15.77
CA GLY A 684 -15.98 1.49 -14.82
C GLY A 684 -17.32 1.93 -15.45
N LEU A 685 -17.30 2.81 -16.48
CA LEU A 685 -18.51 3.20 -17.20
C LEU A 685 -18.99 2.10 -18.14
N GLN A 686 -18.09 1.32 -18.75
CA GLN A 686 -18.43 0.14 -19.55
C GLN A 686 -19.25 -0.86 -18.73
N HIS A 687 -18.79 -1.15 -17.50
CA HIS A 687 -19.52 -2.03 -16.60
C HIS A 687 -20.90 -1.47 -16.18
N TYR A 688 -21.01 -0.17 -15.90
CA TYR A 688 -22.30 0.45 -15.58
C TYR A 688 -23.25 0.50 -16.78
N ALA A 689 -22.77 0.81 -17.99
CA ALA A 689 -23.57 0.80 -19.20
C ALA A 689 -24.12 -0.61 -19.49
N ALA A 690 -23.33 -1.66 -19.26
CA ALA A 690 -23.78 -3.05 -19.37
C ALA A 690 -24.83 -3.42 -18.30
N LEU A 691 -24.68 -2.94 -17.05
CA LEU A 691 -25.68 -3.14 -16.00
C LEU A 691 -27.00 -2.40 -16.26
N GLY A 692 -26.90 -1.16 -16.77
CA GLY A 692 -28.03 -0.29 -17.07
C GLY A 692 -28.72 -0.58 -18.40
N ARG A 693 -28.05 -1.28 -19.32
CA ARG A 693 -28.54 -1.55 -20.69
C ARG A 693 -28.94 -0.28 -21.45
N ASP A 694 -28.22 0.81 -21.27
CA ASP A 694 -28.50 2.07 -21.95
C ASP A 694 -27.68 2.19 -23.24
N SER A 695 -28.36 2.39 -24.37
CA SER A 695 -27.75 2.45 -25.72
C SER A 695 -26.85 3.67 -25.91
N LEU A 696 -27.21 4.83 -25.31
CA LEU A 696 -26.38 6.06 -25.40
C LEU A 696 -25.12 5.94 -24.58
N GLU A 697 -25.25 5.43 -23.36
CA GLU A 697 -24.11 5.15 -22.48
C GLU A 697 -23.16 4.12 -23.13
N ALA A 698 -23.71 3.03 -23.71
CA ALA A 698 -22.96 2.00 -24.40
C ALA A 698 -22.15 2.53 -25.58
N ALA A 699 -22.74 3.39 -26.42
CA ALA A 699 -22.04 4.03 -27.52
C ALA A 699 -20.92 4.96 -27.06
N ALA A 700 -21.13 5.74 -25.98
CA ALA A 700 -20.14 6.67 -25.43
C ALA A 700 -18.88 5.98 -24.89
N VAL A 701 -18.95 4.69 -24.51
CA VAL A 701 -17.86 3.92 -23.92
C VAL A 701 -17.38 2.75 -24.78
N ASN A 702 -17.63 2.77 -26.08
CA ASN A 702 -17.18 1.77 -27.06
C ASN A 702 -17.72 0.34 -26.81
N LEU A 703 -18.94 0.19 -26.30
CA LEU A 703 -19.62 -1.09 -26.29
C LEU A 703 -20.30 -1.42 -27.62
N VAL A 704 -20.49 -0.41 -28.47
CA VAL A 704 -21.06 -0.51 -29.81
C VAL A 704 -19.96 -0.30 -30.85
N ALA A 705 -20.12 -0.89 -32.06
CA ALA A 705 -19.19 -0.72 -33.16
C ALA A 705 -19.16 0.74 -33.66
N GLY A 706 -17.97 1.24 -33.99
CA GLY A 706 -17.74 2.58 -34.52
C GLY A 706 -16.54 2.62 -35.47
N GLU A 707 -16.45 3.58 -36.34
CA GLU A 707 -15.33 3.76 -37.29
C GLU A 707 -14.03 4.17 -36.57
N LYS A 708 -14.15 4.87 -35.47
CA LYS A 708 -13.05 5.31 -34.61
C LYS A 708 -13.44 5.18 -33.12
N PRO A 709 -12.47 5.11 -32.20
CA PRO A 709 -12.78 5.00 -30.76
C PRO A 709 -13.54 6.26 -30.30
N ALA A 710 -14.66 6.05 -29.60
CA ALA A 710 -15.37 7.12 -28.90
C ALA A 710 -14.52 7.60 -27.71
N ASP A 711 -14.42 8.92 -27.54
CA ASP A 711 -13.72 9.54 -26.42
C ASP A 711 -14.71 10.27 -25.50
N VAL A 712 -15.21 9.55 -24.52
CA VAL A 712 -16.12 10.08 -23.50
C VAL A 712 -15.58 11.32 -22.80
N TYR A 713 -14.26 11.44 -22.64
CA TYR A 713 -13.66 12.59 -21.97
C TYR A 713 -13.74 13.85 -22.80
N SER A 714 -13.52 13.75 -24.12
CA SER A 714 -13.67 14.86 -25.05
C SER A 714 -15.15 15.26 -25.23
N GLU A 715 -16.05 14.28 -25.26
CA GLU A 715 -17.49 14.57 -25.32
C GLU A 715 -17.98 15.31 -24.07
N ILE A 716 -17.55 14.88 -22.87
CA ILE A 716 -17.86 15.60 -21.63
C ILE A 716 -17.23 17.00 -21.65
N ALA A 717 -15.98 17.15 -22.12
CA ALA A 717 -15.34 18.46 -22.20
C ALA A 717 -16.11 19.41 -23.12
N ARG A 718 -16.57 18.93 -24.30
CA ARG A 718 -17.42 19.69 -25.24
C ARG A 718 -18.72 20.15 -24.56
N ARG A 719 -19.44 19.25 -23.88
CA ARG A 719 -20.67 19.61 -23.14
C ARG A 719 -20.42 20.61 -22.02
N VAL A 720 -19.33 20.44 -21.28
CA VAL A 720 -18.92 21.40 -20.24
C VAL A 720 -18.65 22.76 -20.86
N HIS A 721 -17.95 22.82 -21.99
CA HIS A 721 -17.69 24.04 -22.75
C HIS A 721 -19.03 24.69 -23.21
N ASP A 722 -19.95 23.91 -23.77
CA ASP A 722 -21.25 24.42 -24.24
C ASP A 722 -22.11 24.96 -23.07
N MET A 723 -22.06 24.31 -21.90
CA MET A 723 -22.73 24.80 -20.69
C MET A 723 -22.11 26.10 -20.21
N MET A 724 -20.75 26.19 -20.19
CA MET A 724 -20.05 27.40 -19.81
C MET A 724 -20.27 28.54 -20.80
N LEU A 725 -20.36 28.25 -22.11
CA LEU A 725 -20.69 29.25 -23.13
C LEU A 725 -22.10 29.86 -22.92
N ARG A 726 -23.07 29.00 -22.61
CA ARG A 726 -24.44 29.46 -22.26
C ARG A 726 -24.42 30.33 -20.97
N ASP A 727 -23.63 29.97 -19.97
CA ASP A 727 -23.54 30.72 -18.73
C ASP A 727 -22.74 32.02 -18.90
N SER A 728 -21.71 32.06 -19.77
CA SER A 728 -20.92 33.27 -20.05
C SER A 728 -21.72 34.38 -20.74
N ASN A 729 -22.78 34.00 -21.49
CA ASN A 729 -23.69 34.93 -22.18
C ASN A 729 -24.80 35.50 -21.28
N LYS A 730 -24.89 35.02 -20.02
CA LYS A 730 -25.84 35.55 -19.03
C LYS A 730 -25.31 36.85 -18.42
N ASP A 731 -26.23 37.71 -17.98
CA ASP A 731 -25.87 38.91 -17.26
C ASP A 731 -25.18 38.56 -15.91
N PRO A 732 -23.96 39.06 -15.66
CA PRO A 732 -23.23 38.84 -14.41
C PRO A 732 -23.97 39.30 -13.16
N ALA A 733 -24.87 40.27 -13.24
CA ALA A 733 -25.68 40.75 -12.13
C ALA A 733 -26.72 39.71 -11.70
N SER A 734 -27.27 38.96 -12.66
CA SER A 734 -28.24 37.90 -12.39
C SER A 734 -27.59 36.53 -12.15
N ASN A 735 -26.40 36.29 -12.72
CA ASN A 735 -25.68 35.04 -12.57
C ASN A 735 -24.19 35.27 -12.26
N PRO A 736 -23.79 35.16 -10.97
CA PRO A 736 -22.39 35.35 -10.55
C PRO A 736 -21.39 34.40 -11.24
N ASN A 737 -21.88 33.25 -11.78
CA ASN A 737 -21.05 32.29 -12.47
C ASN A 737 -20.65 32.73 -13.89
N ALA A 738 -21.33 33.74 -14.49
CA ALA A 738 -21.02 34.25 -15.83
C ALA A 738 -19.58 34.73 -15.98
N LEU A 739 -19.04 35.42 -14.96
CA LEU A 739 -17.65 35.85 -14.93
C LEU A 739 -16.67 34.68 -14.82
N LEU A 740 -17.00 33.66 -14.03
CA LEU A 740 -16.18 32.44 -13.89
C LEU A 740 -16.22 31.63 -15.18
N ALA A 741 -17.36 31.56 -15.86
CA ALA A 741 -17.51 30.93 -17.15
C ALA A 741 -16.62 31.60 -18.22
N LYS A 742 -16.58 32.94 -18.29
CA LYS A 742 -15.71 33.70 -19.22
C LYS A 742 -14.22 33.42 -18.98
N ILE A 743 -13.78 33.23 -17.74
CA ILE A 743 -12.38 32.91 -17.41
C ILE A 743 -12.02 31.47 -17.80
N LEU A 744 -12.98 30.54 -17.74
CA LEU A 744 -12.72 29.12 -17.91
C LEU A 744 -12.95 28.61 -19.32
N ILE A 745 -13.76 29.28 -20.14
CA ILE A 745 -14.22 28.75 -21.43
C ILE A 745 -13.07 28.29 -22.32
N ASP A 746 -11.99 29.09 -22.42
CA ASP A 746 -10.78 28.77 -23.20
C ASP A 746 -9.85 27.75 -22.51
N GLN A 747 -10.15 27.37 -21.29
CA GLN A 747 -9.34 26.45 -20.49
C GLN A 747 -9.96 25.06 -20.40
N VAL A 748 -11.20 24.88 -20.86
CA VAL A 748 -11.89 23.59 -20.86
C VAL A 748 -11.32 22.70 -21.95
N ASP A 749 -10.60 21.68 -21.53
CA ASP A 749 -10.08 20.64 -22.41
C ASP A 749 -10.29 19.25 -21.80
N ARG A 750 -9.99 18.23 -22.59
CA ARG A 750 -10.01 16.83 -22.17
C ARG A 750 -9.22 16.59 -20.86
N LYS A 751 -8.04 17.22 -20.72
CA LYS A 751 -7.14 17.01 -19.56
C LYS A 751 -7.76 17.57 -18.26
N LEU A 752 -8.52 18.65 -18.35
CA LEU A 752 -9.21 19.27 -17.21
C LEU A 752 -10.26 18.34 -16.61
N VAL A 753 -11.09 17.70 -17.44
CA VAL A 753 -12.23 16.88 -17.02
C VAL A 753 -11.88 15.40 -16.80
N LYS A 754 -10.87 14.84 -17.50
CA LYS A 754 -10.53 13.41 -17.54
C LYS A 754 -10.51 12.77 -16.15
N GLN A 755 -9.81 13.37 -15.18
CA GLN A 755 -9.69 12.79 -13.85
C GLN A 755 -11.02 12.76 -13.10
N THR A 756 -11.85 13.78 -13.25
CA THR A 756 -13.19 13.85 -12.63
C THR A 756 -14.12 12.82 -13.24
N VAL A 757 -14.12 12.67 -14.56
CA VAL A 757 -14.91 11.65 -15.27
C VAL A 757 -14.49 10.24 -14.86
N MET A 758 -13.20 9.92 -14.89
CA MET A 758 -12.69 8.61 -14.47
C MET A 758 -13.06 8.25 -13.02
N THR A 759 -13.13 9.26 -12.13
CA THR A 759 -13.42 9.02 -10.71
C THR A 759 -14.91 9.13 -10.37
N SER A 760 -15.76 9.55 -11.32
CA SER A 760 -17.21 9.67 -11.09
C SER A 760 -17.84 8.32 -10.77
N VAL A 761 -17.48 7.27 -11.49
CA VAL A 761 -17.91 5.89 -11.28
C VAL A 761 -17.43 5.32 -9.93
N TYR A 762 -16.42 5.93 -9.33
CA TYR A 762 -15.89 5.55 -8.02
C TYR A 762 -16.43 6.45 -6.89
N GLY A 763 -17.53 7.17 -7.16
CA GLY A 763 -18.20 8.00 -6.17
C GLY A 763 -17.40 9.26 -5.81
N VAL A 764 -16.76 9.91 -6.79
CA VAL A 764 -16.09 11.20 -6.53
C VAL A 764 -17.10 12.19 -5.96
N THR A 765 -16.75 12.81 -4.85
CA THR A 765 -17.57 13.86 -4.25
C THR A 765 -17.30 15.19 -4.97
N TYR A 766 -18.26 16.12 -4.90
CA TYR A 766 -18.06 17.49 -5.39
C TYR A 766 -16.73 18.11 -4.91
N VAL A 767 -16.38 17.89 -3.64
CA VAL A 767 -15.11 18.40 -3.08
C VAL A 767 -13.90 17.71 -3.73
N GLY A 768 -14.00 16.41 -4.00
CA GLY A 768 -12.93 15.66 -4.69
C GLY A 768 -12.74 16.13 -6.14
N ALA A 769 -13.83 16.29 -6.87
CA ALA A 769 -13.85 16.84 -8.25
C ALA A 769 -13.22 18.25 -8.29
N ARG A 770 -13.64 19.13 -7.38
CA ARG A 770 -13.06 20.48 -7.26
C ARG A 770 -11.54 20.43 -7.01
N GLU A 771 -11.06 19.58 -6.10
CA GLU A 771 -9.62 19.47 -5.82
C GLU A 771 -8.83 18.95 -7.04
N GLN A 772 -9.41 18.05 -7.83
CA GLN A 772 -8.79 17.54 -9.04
C GLN A 772 -8.69 18.63 -10.10
N ILE A 773 -9.79 19.32 -10.37
CA ILE A 773 -9.84 20.43 -11.34
C ILE A 773 -8.94 21.58 -10.90
N MET A 774 -8.97 21.96 -9.61
CA MET A 774 -8.11 23.00 -9.05
C MET A 774 -6.62 22.72 -9.31
N ARG A 775 -6.20 21.45 -9.16
CA ARG A 775 -4.82 21.05 -9.45
C ARG A 775 -4.47 21.23 -10.92
N ARG A 776 -5.38 20.89 -11.84
CA ARG A 776 -5.18 21.06 -13.28
C ARG A 776 -5.13 22.53 -13.70
N LEU A 777 -5.96 23.39 -13.09
CA LEU A 777 -5.89 24.84 -13.32
C LEU A 777 -4.57 25.45 -12.80
N HIS A 778 -4.07 24.98 -11.66
CA HIS A 778 -2.73 25.37 -11.18
C HIS A 778 -1.61 24.92 -12.12
N GLU A 779 -1.70 23.71 -12.68
CA GLU A 779 -0.73 23.19 -13.65
C GLU A 779 -0.71 24.00 -14.95
N LYS A 780 -1.86 24.53 -15.38
CA LYS A 780 -1.97 25.41 -16.56
C LYS A 780 -1.39 26.81 -16.31
N GLY A 781 -1.43 27.30 -15.09
CA GLY A 781 -0.83 28.58 -14.69
C GLY A 781 -1.43 29.85 -15.28
N LEU A 782 -2.61 29.77 -15.91
CA LEU A 782 -3.26 30.88 -16.62
C LEU A 782 -4.01 31.86 -15.70
N ILE A 783 -4.35 31.43 -14.48
CA ILE A 783 -5.05 32.23 -13.48
C ILE A 783 -4.06 32.56 -12.36
N PRO A 784 -3.70 33.84 -12.14
CA PRO A 784 -2.64 34.19 -11.16
C PRO A 784 -3.11 34.17 -9.70
N ASP A 785 -4.41 34.33 -9.42
CA ASP A 785 -4.96 34.43 -8.08
C ASP A 785 -5.51 33.08 -7.58
N ASP A 786 -4.94 32.54 -6.49
CA ASP A 786 -5.37 31.30 -5.84
C ASP A 786 -6.85 31.29 -5.43
N ARG A 787 -7.41 32.45 -5.09
CA ARG A 787 -8.82 32.57 -4.70
C ARG A 787 -9.74 32.47 -5.92
N GLN A 788 -9.31 33.05 -7.06
CA GLN A 788 -10.02 32.89 -8.33
C GLN A 788 -9.95 31.45 -8.81
N ILE A 789 -8.78 30.78 -8.72
CA ILE A 789 -8.64 29.32 -9.06
C ILE A 789 -9.60 28.50 -8.20
N PHE A 790 -9.72 28.80 -6.91
CA PHE A 790 -10.64 28.07 -6.03
C PHE A 790 -12.09 28.23 -6.48
N ASN A 791 -12.55 29.45 -6.77
CA ASN A 791 -13.92 29.74 -7.21
C ASN A 791 -14.20 29.13 -8.59
N ALA A 792 -13.27 29.27 -9.53
CA ALA A 792 -13.32 28.68 -10.86
C ALA A 792 -13.41 27.16 -10.79
N SER A 793 -12.60 26.50 -9.93
CA SER A 793 -12.66 25.08 -9.73
C SER A 793 -13.97 24.59 -9.10
N CYS A 794 -14.58 25.38 -8.22
CA CYS A 794 -15.91 25.11 -7.68
C CYS A 794 -16.98 25.10 -8.76
N TYR A 795 -16.98 26.09 -9.63
CA TYR A 795 -17.92 26.21 -10.73
C TYR A 795 -17.70 25.10 -11.78
N ALA A 796 -16.46 24.89 -12.22
CA ALA A 796 -16.11 23.86 -13.19
C ALA A 796 -16.48 22.44 -12.71
N ALA A 797 -16.25 22.14 -11.43
CA ALA A 797 -16.65 20.87 -10.84
C ALA A 797 -18.18 20.66 -10.86
N LYS A 798 -18.95 21.71 -10.58
CA LYS A 798 -20.42 21.64 -10.63
C LYS A 798 -20.91 21.36 -12.04
N VAL A 799 -20.39 22.09 -13.03
CA VAL A 799 -20.77 21.93 -14.45
C VAL A 799 -20.36 20.55 -14.96
N THR A 800 -19.13 20.08 -14.65
CA THR A 800 -18.65 18.74 -15.06
C THR A 800 -19.54 17.62 -14.49
N LEU A 801 -19.90 17.69 -13.23
CA LEU A 801 -20.78 16.68 -12.61
C LEU A 801 -22.22 16.75 -13.14
N ALA A 802 -22.71 17.92 -13.53
CA ALA A 802 -24.01 18.08 -14.18
C ALA A 802 -24.01 17.43 -15.58
N SER A 803 -22.99 17.76 -16.40
CA SER A 803 -22.80 17.18 -17.74
C SER A 803 -22.69 15.64 -17.71
N LEU A 804 -21.97 15.09 -16.74
CA LEU A 804 -21.92 13.64 -16.50
C LEU A 804 -23.30 13.05 -16.19
N GLY A 805 -24.10 13.75 -15.38
CA GLY A 805 -25.43 13.30 -15.01
C GLY A 805 -26.45 13.33 -16.16
N GLU A 806 -26.19 14.09 -17.23
CA GLU A 806 -27.03 14.12 -18.43
C GLU A 806 -26.76 12.93 -19.37
N ILE A 807 -25.50 12.50 -19.48
CA ILE A 807 -25.13 11.37 -20.34
C ILE A 807 -25.38 10.03 -19.65
N PHE A 808 -24.96 9.90 -18.39
CA PHE A 808 -24.92 8.64 -17.65
C PHE A 808 -26.09 8.55 -16.64
N GLN A 809 -27.33 8.49 -17.15
CA GLN A 809 -28.54 8.45 -16.33
C GLN A 809 -28.78 7.05 -15.76
N ALA A 810 -28.64 6.00 -16.58
CA ALA A 810 -28.85 4.62 -16.15
C ALA A 810 -27.76 4.19 -15.16
N ALA A 811 -26.48 4.51 -15.44
CA ALA A 811 -25.38 4.29 -14.51
C ALA A 811 -25.62 4.96 -13.15
N ARG A 812 -26.13 6.19 -13.15
CA ARG A 812 -26.46 6.94 -11.94
C ARG A 812 -27.63 6.31 -11.17
N ALA A 813 -28.64 5.79 -11.89
CA ALA A 813 -29.77 5.09 -11.28
C ALA A 813 -29.29 3.81 -10.56
N VAL A 814 -28.43 3.01 -11.20
CA VAL A 814 -27.80 1.82 -10.59
C VAL A 814 -26.96 2.19 -9.38
N MET A 815 -26.12 3.25 -9.47
CA MET A 815 -25.30 3.71 -8.33
C MET A 815 -26.15 4.15 -7.14
N ASN A 816 -27.24 4.87 -7.41
CA ASN A 816 -28.15 5.33 -6.36
C ASN A 816 -28.86 4.15 -5.70
N TRP A 817 -29.37 3.19 -6.48
CA TRP A 817 -30.02 1.99 -6.00
C TRP A 817 -29.08 1.17 -5.08
N LEU A 818 -27.83 0.91 -5.51
CA LEU A 818 -26.83 0.26 -4.67
C LEU A 818 -26.61 1.03 -3.36
N GLY A 819 -26.50 2.36 -3.44
CA GLY A 819 -26.34 3.21 -2.26
C GLY A 819 -27.52 3.14 -1.29
N ASP A 820 -28.74 3.05 -1.80
CA ASP A 820 -29.96 2.96 -0.99
C ASP A 820 -30.11 1.56 -0.38
N CYS A 821 -29.79 0.47 -1.09
CA CYS A 821 -29.65 -0.87 -0.51
C CYS A 821 -28.64 -0.87 0.64
N ALA A 822 -27.48 -0.25 0.47
CA ALA A 822 -26.49 -0.14 1.55
C ALA A 822 -27.02 0.64 2.77
N LYS A 823 -27.85 1.67 2.55
CA LYS A 823 -28.52 2.41 3.63
C LYS A 823 -29.48 1.52 4.41
N VAL A 824 -30.24 0.68 3.72
CA VAL A 824 -31.17 -0.28 4.33
C VAL A 824 -30.40 -1.29 5.20
N ILE A 825 -29.36 -1.93 4.66
CA ILE A 825 -28.56 -2.93 5.40
C ILE A 825 -27.90 -2.30 6.64
N THR A 826 -27.32 -1.12 6.48
CA THR A 826 -26.61 -0.44 7.58
C THR A 826 -27.54 0.09 8.67
N SER A 827 -28.87 0.15 8.47
CA SER A 827 -29.82 0.47 9.52
C SER A 827 -29.82 -0.57 10.66
N GLN A 828 -29.46 -1.83 10.35
CA GLN A 828 -29.28 -2.91 11.32
C GLN A 828 -27.84 -2.99 11.88
N ASN A 829 -27.03 -1.97 11.66
CA ASN A 829 -25.60 -1.95 12.05
C ASN A 829 -24.77 -3.09 11.42
N GLU A 830 -25.21 -3.66 10.29
CA GLU A 830 -24.48 -4.70 9.56
C GLU A 830 -23.70 -4.09 8.37
N PRO A 831 -22.51 -4.66 8.04
CA PRO A 831 -21.78 -4.25 6.85
C PRO A 831 -22.43 -4.84 5.60
N VAL A 832 -22.33 -4.11 4.49
CA VAL A 832 -22.78 -4.62 3.20
C VAL A 832 -21.90 -5.81 2.78
N ARG A 833 -22.54 -6.91 2.37
CA ARG A 833 -21.89 -8.15 1.91
C ARG A 833 -22.46 -8.55 0.56
N TRP A 834 -21.65 -9.17 -0.27
CA TRP A 834 -22.07 -9.79 -1.53
C TRP A 834 -21.13 -10.91 -1.93
N THR A 835 -21.57 -11.75 -2.82
CA THR A 835 -20.73 -12.78 -3.45
C THR A 835 -20.45 -12.36 -4.90
N THR A 836 -19.21 -12.43 -5.32
CA THR A 836 -18.86 -12.14 -6.73
C THR A 836 -19.37 -13.26 -7.66
N PRO A 837 -19.52 -13.03 -8.97
CA PRO A 837 -19.91 -14.05 -9.94
C PRO A 837 -19.07 -15.33 -9.90
N LEU A 838 -17.81 -15.23 -9.47
CA LEU A 838 -16.91 -16.39 -9.33
C LEU A 838 -16.91 -17.01 -7.92
N GLY A 839 -17.82 -16.60 -7.05
CA GLY A 839 -18.02 -17.20 -5.74
C GLY A 839 -17.19 -16.60 -4.59
N LEU A 840 -16.45 -15.51 -4.80
CA LEU A 840 -15.70 -14.86 -3.73
C LEU A 840 -16.64 -14.06 -2.80
N PRO A 841 -16.63 -14.31 -1.48
CA PRO A 841 -17.39 -13.50 -0.54
C PRO A 841 -16.70 -12.19 -0.26
N VAL A 842 -17.44 -11.11 -0.31
CA VAL A 842 -16.96 -9.77 -0.03
C VAL A 842 -17.71 -9.17 1.15
N VAL A 843 -16.97 -8.60 2.11
CA VAL A 843 -17.52 -7.87 3.26
C VAL A 843 -16.87 -6.48 3.28
N GLN A 844 -17.65 -5.41 3.20
CA GLN A 844 -17.09 -4.06 3.23
C GLN A 844 -16.47 -3.73 4.61
N PRO A 845 -15.18 -3.36 4.67
CA PRO A 845 -14.44 -3.19 5.93
C PRO A 845 -14.59 -1.77 6.52
N TYR A 846 -15.76 -1.14 6.40
CA TYR A 846 -15.95 0.24 6.85
C TYR A 846 -16.74 0.30 8.15
N TYR A 847 -15.99 0.32 9.26
CA TYR A 847 -16.52 0.53 10.60
C TYR A 847 -16.15 1.93 11.10
N ARG A 848 -16.92 2.46 12.03
CA ARG A 848 -16.54 3.68 12.75
C ARG A 848 -15.30 3.37 13.56
N SER A 849 -14.21 4.08 13.32
CA SER A 849 -13.04 3.97 14.16
C SER A 849 -13.25 4.82 15.42
N GLU A 850 -13.32 4.18 16.55
CA GLU A 850 -13.23 4.86 17.81
C GLU A 850 -11.79 5.31 18.03
N ARG A 851 -11.58 6.61 17.87
CA ARG A 851 -10.28 7.24 18.17
C ARG A 851 -10.32 7.81 19.56
N HIS A 852 -9.83 7.06 20.54
CA HIS A 852 -9.42 7.66 21.81
C HIS A 852 -8.11 8.41 21.62
N LEU A 853 -8.17 9.71 21.52
CA LEU A 853 -7.01 10.57 21.42
C LEU A 853 -6.68 11.12 22.80
N VAL A 854 -5.86 10.40 23.56
CA VAL A 854 -5.36 10.86 24.84
C VAL A 854 -4.13 11.73 24.62
N ARG A 855 -4.22 13.02 25.00
CA ARG A 855 -3.12 13.99 24.87
C ARG A 855 -2.59 14.35 26.25
N THR A 856 -1.34 14.03 26.47
CA THR A 856 -0.56 14.60 27.57
C THR A 856 0.44 15.63 27.02
N SER A 857 1.09 16.39 27.88
CA SER A 857 2.13 17.33 27.46
C SER A 857 3.32 16.63 26.78
N LEU A 858 3.55 15.37 27.06
CA LEU A 858 4.65 14.54 26.57
C LEU A 858 4.28 13.71 25.36
N GLN A 859 3.07 13.20 25.34
CA GLN A 859 2.68 12.07 24.50
C GLN A 859 1.28 12.29 23.94
N VAL A 860 1.10 11.85 22.74
CA VAL A 860 -0.20 11.71 22.10
C VAL A 860 -0.37 10.23 21.78
N LEU A 861 -1.22 9.55 22.50
CA LEU A 861 -1.63 8.20 22.16
C LEU A 861 -2.94 8.29 21.39
N ALA A 862 -2.89 7.92 20.13
CA ALA A 862 -4.08 7.68 19.33
C ALA A 862 -4.36 6.18 19.40
N LEU A 863 -5.27 5.78 20.25
CA LEU A 863 -5.81 4.43 20.25
C LEU A 863 -6.90 4.39 19.17
N GLN A 864 -6.65 3.64 18.12
CA GLN A 864 -7.61 3.41 17.06
C GLN A 864 -8.08 1.96 17.19
N ARG A 865 -9.30 1.77 17.69
CA ARG A 865 -9.98 0.49 17.68
C ARG A 865 -10.97 0.47 16.50
N GLU A 866 -11.07 -0.67 15.81
CA GLU A 866 -12.22 -0.88 14.95
C GLU A 866 -13.46 -0.91 15.84
N GLY A 867 -14.34 0.07 15.70
CA GLY A 867 -15.60 0.11 16.41
C GLY A 867 -16.49 -1.05 16.00
N THR A 868 -17.41 -1.41 16.86
CA THR A 868 -18.44 -2.41 16.56
C THR A 868 -19.51 -1.88 15.61
N SER A 869 -19.67 -0.56 15.52
CA SER A 869 -20.66 0.09 14.67
C SER A 869 -20.12 0.38 13.26
N VAL A 870 -20.94 0.15 12.24
CA VAL A 870 -20.60 0.43 10.84
C VAL A 870 -20.58 1.95 10.56
N ASP A 871 -19.71 2.39 9.67
CA ASP A 871 -19.71 3.76 9.15
C ASP A 871 -20.71 3.85 7.99
N VAL A 872 -21.97 4.17 8.31
CA VAL A 872 -23.08 4.23 7.34
C VAL A 872 -22.74 5.07 6.11
N ARG A 873 -22.06 6.23 6.29
CA ARG A 873 -21.69 7.10 5.16
C ARG A 873 -20.71 6.43 4.22
N LYS A 874 -19.68 5.80 4.76
CA LYS A 874 -18.68 5.09 3.96
C LYS A 874 -19.23 3.82 3.34
N GLN A 875 -20.08 3.07 4.06
CA GLN A 875 -20.76 1.90 3.52
C GLN A 875 -21.58 2.29 2.29
N LYS A 876 -22.43 3.33 2.41
CA LYS A 876 -23.25 3.82 1.30
C LYS A 876 -22.41 4.31 0.12
N SER A 877 -21.43 5.21 0.35
CA SER A 877 -20.69 5.86 -0.74
C SER A 877 -19.66 4.95 -1.41
N ALA A 878 -19.18 3.91 -0.73
CA ALA A 878 -18.17 3.00 -1.24
C ALA A 878 -18.75 1.72 -1.87
N PHE A 879 -20.02 1.40 -1.62
CA PHE A 879 -20.60 0.17 -2.16
C PHE A 879 -20.68 0.16 -3.69
N PRO A 880 -21.24 1.18 -4.37
CA PRO A 880 -21.28 1.18 -5.83
C PRO A 880 -19.89 0.96 -6.48
N PRO A 881 -18.83 1.72 -6.15
CA PRO A 881 -17.52 1.49 -6.73
C PRO A 881 -16.89 0.14 -6.35
N ASN A 882 -17.12 -0.36 -5.14
CA ASN A 882 -16.55 -1.65 -4.73
C ASN A 882 -17.26 -2.81 -5.44
N PHE A 883 -18.55 -2.71 -5.68
CA PHE A 883 -19.33 -3.71 -6.41
C PHE A 883 -18.87 -3.81 -7.87
N VAL A 884 -18.74 -2.67 -8.56
CA VAL A 884 -18.22 -2.66 -9.95
C VAL A 884 -16.76 -3.17 -10.01
N HIS A 885 -15.92 -2.86 -9.02
CA HIS A 885 -14.58 -3.45 -8.94
C HIS A 885 -14.57 -4.97 -8.69
N SER A 886 -15.65 -5.52 -8.12
CA SER A 886 -15.79 -6.98 -8.04
C SER A 886 -16.19 -7.59 -9.39
N LEU A 887 -16.98 -6.87 -10.18
CA LEU A 887 -17.37 -7.30 -11.53
C LEU A 887 -16.18 -7.22 -12.51
N ASP A 888 -15.42 -6.12 -12.48
CA ASP A 888 -14.23 -6.01 -13.35
C ASP A 888 -13.15 -7.04 -12.99
N GLY A 889 -12.97 -7.32 -11.69
CA GLY A 889 -12.10 -8.39 -11.23
C GLY A 889 -12.58 -9.77 -11.69
N SER A 890 -13.90 -10.01 -11.70
CA SER A 890 -14.49 -11.24 -12.20
C SER A 890 -14.31 -11.38 -13.71
N HIS A 891 -14.56 -10.31 -14.49
CA HIS A 891 -14.32 -10.30 -15.93
C HIS A 891 -12.86 -10.64 -16.28
N MET A 892 -11.90 -10.00 -15.61
CA MET A 892 -10.47 -10.29 -15.79
C MET A 892 -10.13 -11.75 -15.48
N MET A 893 -10.68 -12.32 -14.40
CA MET A 893 -10.42 -13.72 -14.04
C MET A 893 -11.06 -14.70 -15.01
N MET A 894 -12.28 -14.43 -15.49
CA MET A 894 -12.96 -15.24 -16.51
C MET A 894 -12.15 -15.25 -17.82
N THR A 895 -11.68 -14.06 -18.24
CA THR A 895 -10.81 -13.91 -19.41
C THR A 895 -9.49 -14.66 -19.24
N ALA A 896 -8.83 -14.54 -18.07
CA ALA A 896 -7.58 -15.24 -17.77
C ALA A 896 -7.73 -16.77 -17.87
N ILE A 897 -8.80 -17.34 -17.31
CA ILE A 897 -9.09 -18.79 -17.40
C ILE A 897 -9.32 -19.20 -18.85
N ALA A 898 -10.15 -18.47 -19.60
CA ALA A 898 -10.44 -18.77 -21.00
C ALA A 898 -9.21 -18.64 -21.91
N CYS A 899 -8.34 -17.65 -21.67
CA CYS A 899 -7.05 -17.54 -22.38
C CYS A 899 -6.13 -18.74 -22.08
N ARG A 900 -6.06 -19.22 -20.84
CA ARG A 900 -5.32 -20.42 -20.48
C ARG A 900 -5.85 -21.62 -21.26
N ASP A 901 -7.16 -21.80 -21.30
CA ASP A 901 -7.80 -22.94 -21.96
C ASP A 901 -7.61 -22.89 -23.47
N ALA A 902 -7.48 -21.71 -24.05
CA ALA A 902 -7.09 -21.47 -25.43
C ALA A 902 -5.58 -21.53 -25.69
N GLY A 903 -4.74 -21.78 -24.67
CA GLY A 903 -3.28 -21.88 -24.81
C GLY A 903 -2.56 -20.52 -24.95
N LEU A 904 -3.23 -19.41 -24.65
CA LEU A 904 -2.65 -18.07 -24.70
C LEU A 904 -1.88 -17.74 -23.42
N ARG A 905 -0.82 -16.93 -23.55
CA ARG A 905 -0.21 -16.26 -22.39
C ARG A 905 -0.99 -14.99 -22.09
N PHE A 906 -1.24 -14.76 -20.81
CA PHE A 906 -2.07 -13.66 -20.37
C PHE A 906 -1.46 -12.97 -19.13
N ALA A 907 -1.52 -11.64 -19.08
CA ALA A 907 -1.30 -10.86 -17.89
C ALA A 907 -2.38 -9.79 -17.77
N GLY A 908 -2.82 -9.47 -16.56
CA GLY A 908 -3.89 -8.52 -16.31
C GLY A 908 -3.46 -7.36 -15.42
N VAL A 909 -3.88 -6.16 -15.77
CA VAL A 909 -3.71 -4.93 -15.01
C VAL A 909 -5.09 -4.31 -14.79
N HIS A 910 -6.01 -5.03 -14.13
CA HIS A 910 -7.40 -4.64 -13.84
C HIS A 910 -8.24 -4.35 -15.09
N ASP A 911 -7.97 -3.23 -15.77
CA ASP A 911 -8.65 -2.70 -16.95
C ASP A 911 -7.78 -2.74 -18.22
N SER A 912 -6.66 -3.47 -18.16
CA SER A 912 -5.72 -3.63 -19.27
C SER A 912 -5.29 -5.10 -19.34
N PHE A 913 -5.51 -5.74 -20.48
CA PHE A 913 -5.22 -7.16 -20.70
C PHE A 913 -4.09 -7.32 -21.71
N TRP A 914 -3.13 -8.17 -21.39
CA TRP A 914 -1.87 -8.27 -22.11
C TRP A 914 -1.62 -9.69 -22.63
N THR A 915 -1.17 -9.80 -23.86
CA THR A 915 -0.78 -11.07 -24.47
C THR A 915 0.34 -10.87 -25.51
N HIS A 916 0.78 -11.91 -26.20
CA HIS A 916 1.70 -11.79 -27.33
C HIS A 916 1.03 -11.15 -28.52
N ALA A 917 1.81 -10.49 -29.35
CA ALA A 917 1.31 -9.78 -30.53
C ALA A 917 0.47 -10.66 -31.48
N CYS A 918 0.90 -11.89 -31.71
CA CYS A 918 0.16 -12.85 -32.56
C CYS A 918 -1.18 -13.31 -31.97
N ASP A 919 -1.37 -13.17 -30.66
CA ASP A 919 -2.52 -13.71 -29.94
C ASP A 919 -3.59 -12.63 -29.63
N VAL A 920 -3.36 -11.38 -30.02
CA VAL A 920 -4.22 -10.24 -29.64
C VAL A 920 -5.64 -10.40 -30.18
N ASP A 921 -5.82 -10.83 -31.44
CA ASP A 921 -7.15 -11.00 -32.02
C ASP A 921 -7.96 -12.04 -31.26
N GLN A 922 -7.35 -13.17 -30.92
CA GLN A 922 -8.01 -14.23 -30.17
C GLN A 922 -8.31 -13.81 -28.72
N MET A 923 -7.39 -13.10 -28.06
CA MET A 923 -7.64 -12.54 -26.72
C MET A 923 -8.79 -11.53 -26.78
N ASN A 924 -8.83 -10.68 -27.80
CA ASN A 924 -9.86 -9.67 -27.98
C ASN A 924 -11.25 -10.29 -28.21
N GLN A 925 -11.32 -11.44 -28.86
CA GLN A 925 -12.55 -12.22 -28.98
C GLN A 925 -12.96 -12.78 -27.61
N ILE A 926 -12.05 -13.46 -26.92
CA ILE A 926 -12.32 -14.09 -25.62
C ILE A 926 -12.79 -13.05 -24.59
N LEU A 927 -12.15 -11.88 -24.51
CA LEU A 927 -12.51 -10.86 -23.51
C LEU A 927 -13.91 -10.29 -23.74
N ARG A 928 -14.36 -10.16 -25.01
CA ARG A 928 -15.72 -9.73 -25.35
C ARG A 928 -16.75 -10.81 -25.00
N GLU A 929 -16.48 -12.05 -25.36
CA GLU A 929 -17.33 -13.19 -25.00
C GLU A 929 -17.51 -13.31 -23.48
N LYS A 930 -16.43 -13.16 -22.72
CA LYS A 930 -16.51 -13.23 -21.24
C LYS A 930 -17.20 -11.99 -20.62
N PHE A 931 -17.15 -10.85 -21.26
CA PHE A 931 -17.93 -9.68 -20.85
C PHE A 931 -19.44 -9.89 -21.10
N VAL A 932 -19.80 -10.41 -22.27
CA VAL A 932 -21.19 -10.75 -22.59
C VAL A 932 -21.71 -11.86 -21.66
N GLU A 933 -20.93 -12.91 -21.44
CA GLU A 933 -21.26 -14.01 -20.51
C GLU A 933 -21.54 -13.45 -19.10
N LEU A 934 -20.69 -12.56 -18.60
CA LEU A 934 -20.84 -11.95 -17.27
C LEU A 934 -22.17 -11.18 -17.14
N TYR A 935 -22.55 -10.39 -18.15
CA TYR A 935 -23.74 -9.53 -18.10
C TYR A 935 -25.01 -10.16 -18.69
N SER A 936 -24.92 -11.35 -19.26
CA SER A 936 -26.08 -12.19 -19.54
C SER A 936 -26.66 -12.82 -18.28
N MET A 937 -25.85 -12.92 -17.20
CA MET A 937 -26.35 -13.28 -15.86
C MET A 937 -27.20 -12.12 -15.27
N PRO A 938 -28.29 -12.41 -14.56
CA PRO A 938 -29.09 -11.39 -13.89
C PRO A 938 -28.40 -10.85 -12.63
N VAL A 939 -27.33 -10.06 -12.82
CA VAL A 939 -26.38 -9.64 -11.74
C VAL A 939 -27.07 -8.83 -10.64
N LEU A 940 -27.93 -7.88 -10.99
CA LEU A 940 -28.63 -7.03 -10.01
C LEU A 940 -29.77 -7.77 -9.31
N GLU A 941 -30.47 -8.64 -10.03
CA GLU A 941 -31.54 -9.51 -9.52
C GLU A 941 -30.97 -10.50 -8.49
N ASN A 942 -29.88 -11.19 -8.83
CA ASN A 942 -29.18 -12.11 -7.92
C ASN A 942 -28.68 -11.39 -6.66
N LEU A 943 -28.21 -10.13 -6.82
CA LEU A 943 -27.80 -9.33 -5.68
C LEU A 943 -28.97 -8.97 -4.77
N LEU A 944 -30.10 -8.57 -5.34
CA LEU A 944 -31.32 -8.26 -4.59
C LEU A 944 -31.85 -9.49 -3.86
N GLU A 945 -31.93 -10.63 -4.53
CA GLU A 945 -32.34 -11.92 -3.95
C GLU A 945 -31.41 -12.34 -2.78
N SER A 946 -30.10 -12.16 -2.96
CA SER A 946 -29.12 -12.41 -1.89
C SER A 946 -29.34 -11.50 -0.68
N PHE A 947 -29.73 -10.23 -0.89
CA PHE A 947 -30.05 -9.32 0.20
C PHE A 947 -31.37 -9.69 0.90
N GLN A 948 -32.42 -10.02 0.15
CA GLN A 948 -33.71 -10.45 0.69
C GLN A 948 -33.57 -11.72 1.51
N THR A 949 -32.78 -12.68 1.03
CA THR A 949 -32.48 -13.93 1.75
C THR A 949 -31.66 -13.69 3.02
N SER A 950 -30.63 -12.79 2.94
CA SER A 950 -29.77 -12.49 4.10
C SER A 950 -30.44 -11.61 5.16
N TYR A 951 -31.47 -10.84 4.78
CA TYR A 951 -32.13 -9.85 5.61
C TYR A 951 -33.69 -9.90 5.41
N PRO A 952 -34.34 -10.99 5.77
CA PRO A 952 -35.77 -11.22 5.43
C PRO A 952 -36.72 -10.21 6.04
N GLY A 953 -36.31 -9.42 7.03
CA GLY A 953 -37.11 -8.37 7.67
C GLY A 953 -36.97 -6.97 7.09
N LEU A 954 -36.17 -6.79 6.02
CA LEU A 954 -35.87 -5.47 5.43
C LEU A 954 -36.54 -5.32 4.06
N ALA A 955 -37.18 -4.16 3.83
CA ALA A 955 -37.69 -3.78 2.52
C ALA A 955 -36.60 -3.09 1.69
N PHE A 956 -36.24 -3.69 0.57
CA PHE A 956 -35.28 -3.13 -0.36
C PHE A 956 -35.97 -2.33 -1.50
N PRO A 957 -35.35 -1.28 -2.03
CA PRO A 957 -35.88 -0.53 -3.15
C PRO A 957 -35.97 -1.42 -4.42
N ALA A 958 -36.98 -1.16 -5.25
CA ALA A 958 -37.12 -1.84 -6.54
C ALA A 958 -35.91 -1.62 -7.43
N LEU A 959 -35.62 -2.58 -8.29
CA LEU A 959 -34.55 -2.50 -9.29
C LEU A 959 -34.73 -1.27 -10.19
N PRO A 960 -33.64 -0.60 -10.58
CA PRO A 960 -33.68 0.48 -11.55
C PRO A 960 -34.16 -0.05 -12.91
N LYS A 961 -34.91 0.77 -13.63
CA LYS A 961 -35.30 0.44 -15.01
C LYS A 961 -34.06 0.28 -15.87
N ARG A 962 -34.03 -0.76 -16.67
CA ARG A 962 -33.00 -1.01 -17.68
C ARG A 962 -33.44 -0.46 -19.03
N GLY A 963 -32.47 -0.08 -19.83
CA GLY A 963 -32.67 0.25 -21.25
C GLY A 963 -32.75 -1.01 -22.14
N ASP A 964 -32.62 -0.80 -23.42
CA ASP A 964 -32.83 -1.78 -24.50
C ASP A 964 -31.54 -2.18 -25.22
N PHE A 965 -30.39 -1.79 -24.71
CA PHE A 965 -29.07 -2.13 -25.29
C PHE A 965 -28.86 -3.63 -25.37
N ASP A 966 -28.62 -4.13 -26.60
CA ASP A 966 -28.24 -5.51 -26.82
C ASP A 966 -26.74 -5.75 -26.52
N LEU A 967 -26.47 -6.62 -25.57
CA LEU A 967 -25.08 -6.97 -25.20
C LEU A 967 -24.29 -7.65 -26.31
N GLU A 968 -24.95 -8.32 -27.27
CA GLU A 968 -24.24 -8.96 -28.37
C GLU A 968 -23.53 -7.97 -29.28
N GLU A 969 -23.94 -6.71 -29.30
CA GLU A 969 -23.24 -5.62 -30.00
C GLU A 969 -21.78 -5.47 -29.52
N VAL A 970 -21.49 -5.82 -28.27
CA VAL A 970 -20.13 -5.80 -27.72
C VAL A 970 -19.19 -6.73 -28.50
N LEU A 971 -19.70 -7.85 -29.00
CA LEU A 971 -18.91 -8.80 -29.80
C LEU A 971 -18.41 -8.18 -31.09
N LYS A 972 -19.14 -7.20 -31.64
CA LYS A 972 -18.85 -6.51 -32.90
C LYS A 972 -18.00 -5.26 -32.71
N SER A 973 -17.84 -4.76 -31.48
CA SER A 973 -17.13 -3.51 -31.20
C SER A 973 -15.59 -3.69 -31.31
N PRO A 974 -14.89 -3.07 -32.29
CA PRO A 974 -13.44 -3.19 -32.42
C PRO A 974 -12.70 -2.44 -31.31
N TYR A 975 -13.29 -1.38 -30.74
CA TYR A 975 -12.66 -0.48 -29.76
C TYR A 975 -13.14 -0.69 -28.32
N PHE A 976 -13.83 -1.80 -28.03
CA PHE A 976 -14.23 -2.14 -26.66
C PHE A 976 -13.01 -2.15 -25.71
N PHE A 977 -11.97 -2.90 -26.09
CA PHE A 977 -10.61 -2.82 -25.61
C PHE A 977 -9.70 -2.52 -26.79
N ASN A 978 -8.78 -1.57 -26.67
CA ASN A 978 -7.97 -1.14 -27.81
C ASN A 978 -6.58 -0.61 -27.44
#